data_0bd60d271f7b5249a3ed2e05bf79dc6f
#
_entry.id   0bd60d271f7b5249a3ed2e05bf79dc6f
#
_cell.length_a   1.000
_cell.length_b   1.000
_cell.length_c   1.000
_cell.angle_alpha   90.00
_cell.angle_beta   90.00
_cell.angle_gamma   90.00
#
_symmetry.space_group_name_H-M   'P 1'
#
loop_
_entity.id
_entity.type
_entity.pdbx_description
1 polymer ?
#
loop_
_entity_poly.entity_id
_entity_poly.type
_entity_poly.pdbx_seq_one_letter_code
_entity_poly.pdbx_strand_id
1 'polypeptide(L)'
;MSSEIRIDDQPCDLNGTPQLRPGFDAAALADPATAREGSSMELLLPRSPRNDRLLGDAYAPQGTRTFNLTTRRVDIEWKGALLFSGTARLLSCGPEGYRLELRDGAPQWARSAALGMLRTLPVSFRMQLTPVDICAGWSDSSAVKFFPVVRDDYPKQSSGTGLYPAERLLSVDDYHPFLQLAPMVEAIFTGAGYTVESRFLESEFFRSLYMSGAYTSHDTSLLQKRMGFFARRLSTARAQADSLGRVYADPYRTQYSVGNIVETAQPQSVDEDGEPLGEQLFNNGGCFRQEDGSIVFRPLSEVTVGFEYFLRYTTEHRILDRNRLTGFDSLYLGTGSRLQFSLANRFVDRRNNLSPNYEYLVVVFGHKEGAEYRLTYVTGGKSQTWCEFSGRTAKVSTPPTGSFSNPMLMRRGLNVWIEYTLDWALYDGYLEERGTTTVELRVSSTPVTASPTSPVRFDTIFFQGAEPGMTLTLDKECSMRPLFSGRPGYDELLEFGDVARHEVRQMELLQAVGHLFNLRFFTEEPSRRVWIEPADDFYGAGPDADWRSRTDFSEPVEFEELSPGFHERRTWCYAAAEGAVARADEESGEEFGAWSYEMTSRATKMGEERLRNPLFAPVFSVKGYYANAASASLLQVGDRDAEVPDGNIAPTVVRYCGLHSLPEGERWGFPYEQAEYPLAAFNHAGDDETEPFTLTFGDLEGAEGLRSRYLAQSEIEDLRQRITLTLRLEPHEYAALFTPGTGMPDIRSRFRLDTGAGEVVAILEAVERYDPERSSAHCRFIRLMEDGLR
;
A
#
# COMPACT_ATOMS: atom_id res chain seq x y z
N MET A 1 -3.12 -47.27 34.17
CA MET A 1 -3.33 -46.63 32.83
C MET A 1 -2.26 -45.58 32.69
N SER A 2 -1.38 -45.81 31.74
CA SER A 2 -0.12 -45.09 31.66
C SER A 2 -0.24 -43.78 30.92
N SER A 3 0.51 -42.74 31.34
CA SER A 3 0.89 -41.65 30.51
C SER A 3 1.73 -42.16 29.36
N GLU A 4 1.48 -41.67 28.18
CA GLU A 4 2.30 -42.03 27.03
C GLU A 4 2.81 -40.73 26.39
N ILE A 5 4.15 -40.60 26.37
CA ILE A 5 4.79 -39.55 25.57
C ILE A 5 5.38 -40.23 24.37
N ARG A 6 5.05 -39.70 23.18
CA ARG A 6 5.60 -40.17 21.90
C ARG A 6 6.42 -39.06 21.24
N ILE A 7 7.60 -39.41 20.76
CA ILE A 7 8.42 -38.57 19.91
C ILE A 7 8.53 -39.27 18.56
N ASP A 8 8.08 -38.60 17.48
CA ASP A 8 7.95 -39.17 16.14
C ASP A 8 7.23 -40.53 16.17
N ASP A 9 6.09 -40.60 16.84
CA ASP A 9 5.24 -41.77 17.07
C ASP A 9 5.90 -42.92 17.92
N GLN A 10 7.11 -42.72 18.42
CA GLN A 10 7.80 -43.68 19.26
C GLN A 10 7.61 -43.38 20.75
N PRO A 11 7.15 -44.32 21.54
CA PRO A 11 6.90 -44.10 22.97
C PRO A 11 8.21 -43.91 23.74
N CYS A 12 8.20 -43.02 24.73
CA CYS A 12 9.29 -42.75 25.66
C CYS A 12 9.09 -43.45 26.98
N ASP A 13 10.17 -43.80 27.65
CA ASP A 13 10.12 -44.25 29.04
C ASP A 13 10.13 -43.00 29.96
N LEU A 14 9.32 -43.03 31.02
CA LEU A 14 9.12 -41.91 31.94
C LEU A 14 9.47 -42.30 33.38
N ASN A 15 9.92 -41.30 34.16
CA ASN A 15 10.06 -41.40 35.63
C ASN A 15 8.94 -40.57 36.28
N GLY A 16 7.73 -41.12 36.31
CA GLY A 16 6.57 -40.43 36.88
C GLY A 16 5.76 -39.66 35.85
N THR A 17 4.71 -38.99 36.30
CA THR A 17 3.79 -38.21 35.44
C THR A 17 4.33 -36.83 35.25
N PRO A 18 4.52 -36.37 34.00
CA PRO A 18 4.97 -35.01 33.73
C PRO A 18 3.88 -34.01 34.12
N GLN A 19 4.28 -32.94 34.80
CA GLN A 19 3.41 -31.78 34.98
C GLN A 19 3.41 -30.97 33.70
N LEU A 20 2.22 -30.73 33.16
CA LEU A 20 2.06 -29.91 31.95
C LEU A 20 1.99 -28.45 32.39
N ARG A 21 2.70 -27.60 31.65
CA ARG A 21 2.59 -26.15 31.71
C ARG A 21 2.14 -25.69 30.36
N PRO A 22 0.86 -25.81 30.01
CA PRO A 22 0.36 -25.26 28.78
C PRO A 22 0.48 -23.74 28.86
N GLY A 23 1.07 -23.12 27.88
CA GLY A 23 1.25 -21.68 27.87
C GLY A 23 0.05 -20.96 27.25
N PHE A 24 -1.18 -21.46 27.47
CA PHE A 24 -2.33 -20.75 26.96
C PHE A 24 -2.52 -19.43 27.72
N ASP A 25 -2.53 -18.35 27.00
CA ASP A 25 -2.86 -17.00 27.44
C ASP A 25 -3.76 -16.35 26.39
N ALA A 26 -4.96 -15.93 26.80
CA ALA A 26 -5.92 -15.31 25.91
C ALA A 26 -5.43 -13.97 25.33
N ALA A 27 -4.49 -13.28 25.97
CA ALA A 27 -3.86 -12.09 25.44
C ALA A 27 -3.16 -12.37 24.09
N ALA A 28 -2.61 -13.58 23.93
CA ALA A 28 -1.98 -13.99 22.67
C ALA A 28 -2.98 -14.14 21.50
N LEU A 29 -4.28 -14.27 21.79
CA LEU A 29 -5.30 -14.38 20.74
C LEU A 29 -5.57 -13.05 20.03
N ALA A 30 -5.23 -11.93 20.66
CA ALA A 30 -5.47 -10.58 20.11
C ALA A 30 -4.43 -10.18 19.07
N ASP A 31 -3.21 -10.73 19.13
CA ASP A 31 -2.15 -10.44 18.18
C ASP A 31 -1.72 -11.72 17.46
N PRO A 32 -2.05 -11.87 16.17
CA PRO A 32 -1.68 -13.05 15.39
C PRO A 32 -0.17 -13.28 15.30
N ALA A 33 0.67 -12.25 15.52
CA ALA A 33 2.12 -12.40 15.53
C ALA A 33 2.62 -13.19 16.75
N THR A 34 1.92 -13.15 17.87
CA THR A 34 2.29 -13.90 19.09
C THR A 34 2.14 -15.40 18.88
N ALA A 35 1.23 -15.84 18.00
CA ALA A 35 1.10 -17.23 17.60
C ALA A 35 2.41 -17.82 17.07
N ARG A 36 3.35 -16.97 16.65
CA ARG A 36 4.67 -17.37 16.16
C ARG A 36 5.59 -17.92 17.27
N GLU A 37 5.40 -17.52 18.50
CA GLU A 37 6.38 -17.82 19.57
C GLU A 37 6.11 -19.14 20.26
N GLY A 38 4.87 -19.65 20.31
CA GLY A 38 4.49 -20.88 20.95
C GLY A 38 4.93 -20.94 22.41
N SER A 39 4.23 -21.69 23.24
CA SER A 39 4.67 -21.92 24.61
C SER A 39 5.76 -22.98 24.67
N SER A 40 6.63 -22.91 25.69
CA SER A 40 7.64 -23.92 25.90
C SER A 40 7.58 -24.48 27.31
N MET A 41 7.79 -25.77 27.42
CA MET A 41 7.96 -26.44 28.72
C MET A 41 9.15 -27.40 28.70
N GLU A 42 9.76 -27.63 29.85
CA GLU A 42 10.85 -28.59 29.98
C GLU A 42 10.34 -29.96 30.37
N LEU A 43 10.85 -30.97 29.70
CA LEU A 43 10.62 -32.39 30.02
C LEU A 43 11.96 -33.09 30.29
N LEU A 44 12.03 -33.79 31.43
CA LEU A 44 13.16 -34.65 31.75
C LEU A 44 12.80 -36.12 31.47
N LEU A 45 13.41 -36.70 30.44
CA LEU A 45 13.32 -38.14 30.17
C LEU A 45 14.46 -38.88 30.85
N PRO A 46 14.16 -40.01 31.57
CA PRO A 46 15.22 -40.81 32.19
C PRO A 46 16.11 -41.49 31.14
N ARG A 47 17.31 -41.80 31.52
CA ARG A 47 18.16 -42.67 30.71
C ARG A 47 17.61 -44.09 30.75
N SER A 48 17.27 -44.59 29.58
CA SER A 48 16.85 -45.95 29.35
C SER A 48 17.31 -46.41 27.96
N PRO A 49 17.41 -47.71 27.72
CA PRO A 49 17.81 -48.22 26.39
C PRO A 49 16.89 -47.77 25.24
N ARG A 50 15.63 -47.42 25.55
CA ARG A 50 14.68 -46.90 24.59
C ARG A 50 14.93 -45.42 24.32
N ASN A 51 15.05 -44.61 25.36
CA ASN A 51 15.29 -43.19 25.26
C ASN A 51 16.69 -42.89 24.69
N ASP A 52 17.71 -43.65 25.08
CA ASP A 52 19.06 -43.56 24.54
C ASP A 52 19.03 -43.72 23.03
N ARG A 53 18.37 -44.75 22.49
CA ARG A 53 18.22 -44.99 21.05
C ARG A 53 17.42 -43.90 20.36
N LEU A 54 16.32 -43.46 20.97
CA LEU A 54 15.45 -42.42 20.41
C LEU A 54 16.19 -41.10 20.26
N LEU A 55 17.05 -40.79 21.24
CA LEU A 55 17.82 -39.52 21.26
C LEU A 55 19.23 -39.66 20.64
N GLY A 56 19.48 -40.77 19.92
CA GLY A 56 20.73 -41.01 19.20
C GLY A 56 21.93 -41.24 20.11
N ASP A 57 21.73 -41.80 21.27
CA ASP A 57 22.75 -42.02 22.29
C ASP A 57 23.54 -40.75 22.63
N ALA A 58 22.84 -39.59 22.67
CA ALA A 58 23.45 -38.27 22.75
C ALA A 58 24.37 -38.06 23.97
N TYR A 59 24.20 -38.87 25.04
CA TYR A 59 25.07 -38.87 26.21
C TYR A 59 26.36 -39.67 26.00
N ALA A 60 26.36 -40.63 25.09
CA ALA A 60 27.55 -41.40 24.78
C ALA A 60 28.60 -40.58 24.01
N PRO A 61 29.92 -40.74 24.29
CA PRO A 61 30.96 -40.01 23.57
C PRO A 61 30.91 -40.22 22.05
N GLN A 62 30.47 -41.40 21.60
CA GLN A 62 30.31 -41.79 20.21
C GLN A 62 28.87 -41.55 19.66
N GLY A 63 27.99 -40.96 20.47
CA GLY A 63 26.59 -40.69 20.07
C GLY A 63 26.50 -39.76 18.88
N THR A 64 25.49 -39.97 18.06
CA THR A 64 25.37 -39.25 16.75
C THR A 64 24.93 -37.80 16.86
N ARG A 65 24.38 -37.36 17.98
CA ARG A 65 23.91 -35.98 18.23
C ARG A 65 23.01 -35.41 17.10
N THR A 66 22.26 -36.24 16.42
CA THR A 66 21.44 -35.87 15.26
C THR A 66 20.04 -35.45 15.62
N PHE A 67 19.62 -35.57 16.89
CA PHE A 67 18.23 -35.33 17.30
C PHE A 67 17.71 -33.95 16.87
N ASN A 68 18.50 -32.90 17.08
CA ASN A 68 18.13 -31.54 16.76
C ASN A 68 18.33 -31.14 15.27
N LEU A 69 18.77 -32.04 14.40
CA LEU A 69 18.96 -31.74 12.97
C LEU A 69 17.62 -31.71 12.20
N THR A 70 16.59 -32.32 12.75
CA THR A 70 15.23 -32.32 12.20
C THR A 70 14.25 -31.91 13.27
N THR A 71 13.10 -31.38 12.87
CA THR A 71 11.99 -31.12 13.77
C THR A 71 11.42 -32.43 14.23
N ARG A 72 11.32 -32.63 15.54
CA ARG A 72 10.79 -33.84 16.19
C ARG A 72 9.42 -33.55 16.73
N ARG A 73 8.41 -34.27 16.26
CA ARG A 73 7.05 -34.16 16.80
C ARG A 73 7.00 -34.84 18.15
N VAL A 74 6.26 -34.24 19.11
CA VAL A 74 5.98 -34.82 20.40
C VAL A 74 4.50 -34.73 20.72
N ASP A 75 3.91 -35.85 21.14
CA ASP A 75 2.53 -35.93 21.61
C ASP A 75 2.53 -36.48 23.03
N ILE A 76 1.72 -35.87 23.91
CA ILE A 76 1.52 -36.31 25.29
C ILE A 76 0.06 -36.72 25.46
N GLU A 77 -0.16 -37.98 25.71
CA GLU A 77 -1.48 -38.56 25.96
C GLU A 77 -1.61 -39.03 27.41
N TRP A 78 -2.79 -38.78 27.97
CA TRP A 78 -3.14 -39.26 29.30
C TRP A 78 -4.56 -39.82 29.30
N LYS A 79 -4.70 -41.10 29.72
CA LYS A 79 -5.99 -41.81 29.72
C LYS A 79 -6.75 -41.72 28.40
N GLY A 80 -6.05 -41.65 27.27
CA GLY A 80 -6.64 -41.54 25.95
C GLY A 80 -7.00 -40.11 25.50
N ALA A 81 -6.74 -39.10 26.32
CA ALA A 81 -6.87 -37.71 25.94
C ALA A 81 -5.50 -37.14 25.49
N LEU A 82 -5.45 -36.48 24.32
CA LEU A 82 -4.28 -35.75 23.86
C LEU A 82 -4.20 -34.44 24.64
N LEU A 83 -3.17 -34.30 25.48
CA LEU A 83 -3.00 -33.15 26.37
C LEU A 83 -2.02 -32.10 25.80
N PHE A 84 -1.11 -32.55 24.95
CA PHE A 84 -0.13 -31.68 24.30
C PHE A 84 0.31 -32.30 22.98
N SER A 85 0.43 -31.48 21.96
CA SER A 85 1.04 -31.83 20.68
C SER A 85 1.94 -30.67 20.23
N GLY A 86 3.20 -30.98 19.91
CA GLY A 86 4.17 -29.95 19.57
C GLY A 86 5.48 -30.52 19.04
N THR A 87 6.56 -29.79 19.27
CA THR A 87 7.91 -30.19 18.85
C THR A 87 8.86 -30.35 20.05
N ALA A 88 9.80 -31.28 19.95
CA ALA A 88 10.81 -31.52 20.96
C ALA A 88 12.20 -31.08 20.47
N ARG A 89 12.95 -30.46 21.38
CA ARG A 89 14.35 -30.07 21.18
C ARG A 89 15.17 -30.56 22.36
N LEU A 90 16.28 -31.25 22.11
CA LEU A 90 17.21 -31.68 23.17
C LEU A 90 18.06 -30.49 23.61
N LEU A 91 17.91 -30.07 24.88
CA LEU A 91 18.68 -28.99 25.48
C LEU A 91 19.99 -29.50 26.07
N SER A 92 19.92 -30.58 26.84
CA SER A 92 21.10 -31.16 27.48
C SER A 92 20.91 -32.65 27.78
N CYS A 93 22.00 -33.33 27.96
CA CYS A 93 22.03 -34.73 28.40
C CYS A 93 23.04 -34.87 29.54
N GLY A 94 22.68 -35.64 30.53
CA GLY A 94 23.48 -35.87 31.74
C GLY A 94 23.23 -37.22 32.37
N PRO A 95 23.83 -37.48 33.57
CA PRO A 95 23.62 -38.72 34.29
C PRO A 95 22.16 -38.97 34.68
N GLU A 96 21.41 -37.92 34.96
CA GLU A 96 20.01 -37.95 35.37
C GLU A 96 19.03 -38.21 34.23
N GLY A 97 19.43 -37.90 32.99
CA GLY A 97 18.57 -38.05 31.82
C GLY A 97 18.82 -37.05 30.72
N TYR A 98 17.80 -36.91 29.88
CA TYR A 98 17.73 -36.03 28.73
C TYR A 98 16.75 -34.91 29.03
N ARG A 99 17.23 -33.66 29.01
CA ARG A 99 16.37 -32.47 29.16
C ARG A 99 15.94 -32.00 27.79
N LEU A 100 14.66 -32.10 27.58
CA LEU A 100 14.01 -31.64 26.34
C LEU A 100 13.26 -30.35 26.61
N GLU A 101 13.29 -29.44 25.66
CA GLU A 101 12.35 -28.35 25.52
C GLU A 101 11.22 -28.81 24.60
N LEU A 102 10.02 -28.80 25.11
CA LEU A 102 8.82 -29.06 24.31
C LEU A 102 8.22 -27.72 23.98
N ARG A 103 7.98 -27.47 22.71
CA ARG A 103 7.34 -26.27 22.25
C ARG A 103 6.01 -26.61 21.61
N ASP A 104 4.99 -25.92 22.04
CA ASP A 104 3.76 -25.84 21.28
C ASP A 104 4.12 -25.23 19.93
N GLY A 105 3.98 -26.00 18.88
CA GLY A 105 4.48 -25.60 17.57
C GLY A 105 3.74 -24.37 17.10
N ALA A 106 4.46 -23.26 16.89
CA ALA A 106 3.86 -22.13 16.19
C ALA A 106 3.16 -22.61 14.92
N PRO A 107 1.88 -22.27 14.72
CA PRO A 107 1.13 -22.68 13.55
C PRO A 107 1.88 -22.37 12.25
N GLN A 108 1.80 -23.27 11.29
CA GLN A 108 2.51 -23.09 10.02
C GLN A 108 2.07 -21.80 9.33
N TRP A 109 0.79 -21.45 9.43
CA TRP A 109 0.27 -20.20 8.85
C TRP A 109 0.96 -18.97 9.43
N ALA A 110 1.21 -18.92 10.74
CA ALA A 110 1.83 -17.77 11.39
C ALA A 110 3.29 -17.57 10.91
N ARG A 111 4.01 -18.68 10.70
CA ARG A 111 5.38 -18.62 10.13
C ARG A 111 5.36 -18.17 8.66
N SER A 112 4.42 -18.72 7.90
CA SER A 112 4.27 -18.37 6.49
C SER A 112 3.88 -16.90 6.31
N ALA A 113 2.91 -16.41 7.08
CA ALA A 113 2.45 -15.03 7.05
C ALA A 113 3.53 -14.03 7.49
N ALA A 114 4.38 -14.40 8.45
CA ALA A 114 5.47 -13.54 8.92
C ALA A 114 6.57 -13.33 7.86
N LEU A 115 6.74 -14.27 6.94
CA LEU A 115 7.74 -14.22 5.87
C LEU A 115 7.12 -13.83 4.52
N GLY A 116 5.84 -14.14 4.32
CA GLY A 116 5.13 -13.92 3.08
C GLY A 116 4.80 -12.45 2.82
N MET A 117 4.93 -12.03 1.58
CA MET A 117 4.50 -10.71 1.13
C MET A 117 3.07 -10.76 0.61
N LEU A 118 2.33 -9.66 0.71
CA LEU A 118 0.93 -9.58 0.28
C LEU A 118 0.78 -9.94 -1.20
N ARG A 119 1.68 -9.44 -2.05
CA ARG A 119 1.66 -9.68 -3.50
C ARG A 119 1.82 -11.14 -3.91
N THR A 120 2.29 -12.01 -3.01
CA THR A 120 2.49 -13.44 -3.29
C THR A 120 1.28 -14.30 -2.97
N LEU A 121 0.18 -13.69 -2.48
CA LEU A 121 -1.05 -14.42 -2.20
C LEU A 121 -1.67 -14.98 -3.48
N PRO A 122 -2.19 -16.21 -3.46
CA PRO A 122 -2.83 -16.84 -4.61
C PRO A 122 -4.27 -16.33 -4.83
N VAL A 123 -4.46 -15.02 -4.80
CA VAL A 123 -5.76 -14.41 -5.09
C VAL A 123 -5.96 -14.34 -6.59
N SER A 124 -7.09 -14.85 -7.07
CA SER A 124 -7.41 -14.85 -8.50
C SER A 124 -7.87 -13.46 -8.93
N PHE A 125 -7.07 -12.81 -9.74
CA PHE A 125 -7.42 -11.54 -10.39
C PHE A 125 -6.64 -11.43 -11.70
N ARG A 126 -7.34 -11.01 -12.74
CA ARG A 126 -6.75 -10.70 -14.05
C ARG A 126 -7.66 -9.74 -14.79
N MET A 127 -7.14 -8.60 -15.23
CA MET A 127 -7.91 -7.57 -15.91
C MET A 127 -7.03 -6.80 -16.89
N GLN A 128 -7.55 -6.43 -18.04
CA GLN A 128 -6.94 -5.40 -18.88
C GLN A 128 -7.31 -4.01 -18.34
N LEU A 129 -6.34 -3.11 -18.23
CA LEU A 129 -6.57 -1.77 -17.69
C LEU A 129 -7.24 -0.89 -18.74
N THR A 130 -8.50 -1.12 -18.96
CA THR A 130 -9.35 -0.34 -19.86
C THR A 130 -10.52 0.29 -19.10
N PRO A 131 -11.09 1.41 -19.59
CA PRO A 131 -12.28 1.98 -18.99
C PRO A 131 -13.46 1.01 -18.90
N VAL A 132 -13.60 0.14 -19.87
CA VAL A 132 -14.70 -0.85 -19.92
C VAL A 132 -14.51 -1.90 -18.83
N ASP A 133 -13.30 -2.44 -18.68
CA ASP A 133 -13.02 -3.47 -17.68
C ASP A 133 -13.07 -2.90 -16.26
N ILE A 134 -12.64 -1.65 -16.05
CA ILE A 134 -12.81 -0.96 -14.76
C ILE A 134 -14.29 -0.90 -14.38
N CYS A 135 -15.15 -0.47 -15.29
CA CYS A 135 -16.60 -0.37 -15.03
C CYS A 135 -17.25 -1.73 -14.83
N ALA A 136 -16.87 -2.74 -15.60
CA ALA A 136 -17.36 -4.11 -15.43
C ALA A 136 -17.03 -4.65 -14.04
N GLY A 137 -15.83 -4.35 -13.53
CA GLY A 137 -15.37 -4.75 -12.20
C GLY A 137 -16.19 -4.18 -11.04
N TRP A 138 -16.95 -3.11 -11.23
CA TRP A 138 -17.79 -2.57 -10.14
C TRP A 138 -18.99 -3.46 -9.81
N SER A 139 -19.52 -4.19 -10.77
CA SER A 139 -20.72 -5.03 -10.63
C SER A 139 -20.43 -6.50 -10.44
N ASP A 140 -19.19 -6.94 -10.65
CA ASP A 140 -18.80 -8.34 -10.53
C ASP A 140 -18.28 -8.68 -9.10
N SER A 141 -17.93 -9.93 -8.88
CA SER A 141 -17.32 -10.44 -7.64
C SER A 141 -15.80 -10.34 -7.64
N SER A 142 -15.21 -9.44 -8.42
CA SER A 142 -13.74 -9.29 -8.51
C SER A 142 -13.12 -8.94 -7.17
N ALA A 143 -12.03 -9.64 -6.84
CA ALA A 143 -11.22 -9.37 -5.66
C ALA A 143 -10.47 -8.04 -5.73
N VAL A 144 -10.41 -7.41 -6.89
CA VAL A 144 -9.81 -6.08 -7.09
C VAL A 144 -10.80 -5.20 -7.84
N LYS A 145 -11.03 -4.02 -7.29
CA LYS A 145 -11.84 -2.97 -7.91
C LYS A 145 -11.04 -1.70 -8.04
N PHE A 146 -11.36 -0.91 -9.04
CA PHE A 146 -10.71 0.38 -9.27
C PHE A 146 -11.70 1.49 -8.90
N PHE A 147 -11.37 2.24 -7.84
CA PHE A 147 -12.21 3.36 -7.42
C PHE A 147 -11.59 4.69 -7.82
N PRO A 148 -12.43 5.68 -8.17
CA PRO A 148 -11.95 7.02 -8.44
C PRO A 148 -11.42 7.67 -7.17
N VAL A 149 -10.26 8.32 -7.29
CA VAL A 149 -9.62 9.03 -6.18
C VAL A 149 -9.30 10.47 -6.59
N VAL A 150 -9.40 11.38 -5.64
CA VAL A 150 -8.96 12.76 -5.79
C VAL A 150 -7.59 12.90 -5.14
N ARG A 151 -6.60 13.32 -5.92
CA ARG A 151 -5.25 13.57 -5.42
C ARG A 151 -5.05 15.05 -5.18
N ASP A 152 -4.36 15.39 -4.11
CA ASP A 152 -4.05 16.78 -3.78
C ASP A 152 -3.11 17.45 -4.78
N ASP A 153 -2.33 16.66 -5.53
CA ASP A 153 -1.46 17.12 -6.61
C ASP A 153 -2.23 17.58 -7.86
N TYR A 154 -3.51 17.33 -7.92
CA TYR A 154 -4.34 17.88 -8.98
C TYR A 154 -4.57 19.38 -8.76
N PRO A 155 -4.34 20.25 -9.74
CA PRO A 155 -4.57 21.67 -9.55
C PRO A 155 -6.04 21.92 -9.24
N LYS A 156 -6.25 22.71 -8.21
CA LYS A 156 -7.57 23.23 -7.89
C LYS A 156 -8.06 24.03 -9.09
N GLN A 157 -9.25 23.74 -9.56
CA GLN A 157 -9.90 24.56 -10.59
C GLN A 157 -10.02 25.98 -10.05
N SER A 158 -9.33 26.92 -10.68
CA SER A 158 -9.61 28.32 -10.44
C SER A 158 -10.94 28.63 -11.11
N SER A 159 -11.90 29.01 -10.33
CA SER A 159 -13.21 29.43 -10.80
C SER A 159 -13.07 30.50 -11.89
N GLY A 160 -13.32 30.14 -13.13
CA GLY A 160 -14.01 30.98 -14.03
C GLY A 160 -13.28 32.00 -14.87
N THR A 161 -12.01 31.86 -15.26
CA THR A 161 -11.48 32.66 -16.37
C THR A 161 -10.44 31.91 -17.20
N GLY A 162 -10.89 31.16 -18.12
CA GLY A 162 -10.36 31.28 -19.46
C GLY A 162 -9.31 30.31 -19.96
N LEU A 163 -8.79 29.35 -19.23
CA LEU A 163 -7.83 28.37 -19.79
C LEU A 163 -8.09 26.92 -19.37
N TYR A 164 -8.97 26.71 -18.43
CA TYR A 164 -9.44 25.39 -18.03
C TYR A 164 -10.92 25.25 -18.35
N PRO A 165 -11.37 24.16 -18.95
CA PRO A 165 -12.78 23.86 -18.88
C PRO A 165 -13.17 23.82 -17.42
N ALA A 166 -14.35 24.32 -17.11
CA ALA A 166 -14.92 24.27 -15.76
C ALA A 166 -15.07 22.83 -15.26
N GLU A 167 -14.88 21.84 -16.13
CA GLU A 167 -15.12 20.44 -15.90
C GLU A 167 -13.83 19.65 -16.13
N ARG A 168 -13.33 19.05 -15.06
CA ARG A 168 -12.31 18.02 -15.19
C ARG A 168 -12.99 16.73 -15.64
N LEU A 169 -12.43 16.10 -16.65
CA LEU A 169 -12.89 14.82 -17.15
C LEU A 169 -12.12 13.68 -16.48
N LEU A 170 -12.84 12.62 -16.15
CA LEU A 170 -12.27 11.40 -15.61
C LEU A 170 -11.41 10.68 -16.64
N SER A 171 -10.30 10.11 -16.18
CA SER A 171 -9.41 9.28 -16.96
C SER A 171 -9.10 7.97 -16.25
N VAL A 172 -8.43 7.03 -16.93
CA VAL A 172 -7.93 5.80 -16.29
C VAL A 172 -7.02 6.09 -15.10
N ASP A 173 -6.24 7.18 -15.16
CA ASP A 173 -5.31 7.58 -14.10
C ASP A 173 -5.99 8.07 -12.81
N ASP A 174 -7.25 8.45 -12.89
CA ASP A 174 -8.03 8.86 -11.72
C ASP A 174 -8.52 7.67 -10.89
N TYR A 175 -8.40 6.46 -11.42
CA TYR A 175 -8.79 5.24 -10.74
C TYR A 175 -7.59 4.54 -10.11
N HIS A 176 -7.76 4.13 -8.86
CA HIS A 176 -6.73 3.42 -8.10
C HIS A 176 -7.22 2.01 -7.76
N PRO A 177 -6.34 0.99 -7.80
CA PRO A 177 -6.75 -0.37 -7.43
C PRO A 177 -7.00 -0.47 -5.93
N PHE A 178 -8.08 -1.19 -5.57
CA PHE A 178 -8.42 -1.55 -4.20
C PHE A 178 -8.66 -3.05 -4.12
N LEU A 179 -8.09 -3.68 -3.10
CA LEU A 179 -8.04 -5.12 -2.91
C LEU A 179 -9.05 -5.52 -1.84
N GLN A 180 -9.93 -6.47 -2.12
CA GLN A 180 -10.89 -6.99 -1.15
C GLN A 180 -10.17 -7.69 0.00
N LEU A 181 -10.52 -7.37 1.25
CA LEU A 181 -9.86 -7.94 2.43
C LEU A 181 -10.16 -9.45 2.59
N ALA A 182 -11.40 -9.85 2.37
CA ALA A 182 -11.84 -11.22 2.63
C ALA A 182 -11.01 -12.29 1.88
N PRO A 183 -10.86 -12.23 0.55
CA PRO A 183 -10.07 -13.24 -0.17
C PRO A 183 -8.59 -13.21 0.19
N MET A 184 -8.03 -12.06 0.61
CA MET A 184 -6.64 -11.98 1.05
C MET A 184 -6.43 -12.66 2.39
N VAL A 185 -7.29 -12.37 3.38
CA VAL A 185 -7.24 -13.01 4.70
C VAL A 185 -7.43 -14.51 4.57
N GLU A 186 -8.41 -14.96 3.79
CA GLU A 186 -8.64 -16.39 3.53
C GLU A 186 -7.43 -17.05 2.86
N ALA A 187 -6.82 -16.39 1.86
CA ALA A 187 -5.66 -16.93 1.14
C ALA A 187 -4.42 -17.11 2.02
N ILE A 188 -4.23 -16.30 3.06
CA ILE A 188 -3.14 -16.45 4.03
C ILE A 188 -3.23 -17.79 4.74
N PHE A 189 -4.42 -18.17 5.19
CA PHE A 189 -4.64 -19.41 5.94
C PHE A 189 -4.71 -20.63 5.02
N THR A 190 -5.49 -20.53 3.95
CA THR A 190 -5.66 -21.64 2.99
C THR A 190 -4.37 -21.96 2.25
N GLY A 191 -3.54 -20.96 1.94
CA GLY A 191 -2.21 -21.14 1.38
C GLY A 191 -1.25 -21.90 2.31
N ALA A 192 -1.50 -21.88 3.60
CA ALA A 192 -0.76 -22.68 4.60
C ALA A 192 -1.45 -24.02 4.95
N GLY A 193 -2.60 -24.33 4.32
CA GLY A 193 -3.35 -25.57 4.52
C GLY A 193 -4.27 -25.56 5.75
N TYR A 194 -4.77 -24.38 6.15
CA TYR A 194 -5.76 -24.22 7.22
C TYR A 194 -7.10 -23.80 6.67
N THR A 195 -8.17 -24.19 7.37
CA THR A 195 -9.54 -23.72 7.13
C THR A 195 -9.87 -22.61 8.12
N VAL A 196 -10.49 -21.55 7.64
CA VAL A 196 -10.96 -20.45 8.49
C VAL A 196 -12.41 -20.69 8.87
N GLU A 197 -12.72 -20.51 10.16
CA GLU A 197 -14.05 -20.56 10.73
C GLU A 197 -14.36 -19.18 11.30
N SER A 198 -15.21 -18.39 10.62
CA SER A 198 -15.54 -17.05 11.05
C SER A 198 -16.85 -16.57 10.43
N ARG A 199 -17.81 -16.20 11.28
CA ARG A 199 -19.05 -15.56 10.84
C ARG A 199 -18.81 -14.10 10.45
N PHE A 200 -17.85 -13.47 11.14
CA PHE A 200 -17.51 -12.08 10.86
C PHE A 200 -16.87 -11.91 9.48
N LEU A 201 -15.88 -12.75 9.14
CA LEU A 201 -15.24 -12.69 7.82
C LEU A 201 -16.18 -13.10 6.67
N GLU A 202 -17.19 -13.90 6.95
CA GLU A 202 -18.24 -14.28 5.98
C GLU A 202 -19.33 -13.24 5.84
N SER A 203 -19.41 -12.25 6.73
CA SER A 203 -20.45 -11.22 6.71
C SER A 203 -20.40 -10.34 5.45
N GLU A 204 -21.53 -9.82 5.01
CA GLU A 204 -21.61 -8.85 3.90
C GLU A 204 -20.79 -7.59 4.20
N PHE A 205 -20.76 -7.15 5.46
CA PHE A 205 -19.97 -6.02 5.89
C PHE A 205 -18.47 -6.27 5.62
N PHE A 206 -17.90 -7.37 6.09
CA PHE A 206 -16.48 -7.64 5.90
C PHE A 206 -16.12 -7.85 4.43
N ARG A 207 -16.99 -8.52 3.67
CA ARG A 207 -16.84 -8.72 2.23
C ARG A 207 -16.92 -7.43 1.42
N SER A 208 -17.53 -6.39 1.95
CA SER A 208 -17.56 -5.07 1.30
C SER A 208 -16.32 -4.21 1.58
N LEU A 209 -15.38 -4.69 2.40
CA LEU A 209 -14.17 -3.95 2.76
C LEU A 209 -13.04 -4.19 1.75
N TYR A 210 -12.43 -3.10 1.34
CA TYR A 210 -11.32 -3.06 0.41
C TYR A 210 -10.19 -2.21 0.98
N MET A 211 -8.94 -2.64 0.79
CA MET A 211 -7.78 -1.80 1.08
C MET A 211 -7.16 -1.25 -0.20
N SER A 212 -6.54 -0.08 -0.13
CA SER A 212 -5.82 0.47 -1.28
C SER A 212 -4.66 -0.43 -1.68
N GLY A 213 -4.60 -0.76 -2.95
CA GLY A 213 -3.48 -1.46 -3.57
C GLY A 213 -2.31 -0.53 -3.87
N ALA A 214 -1.38 -1.03 -4.65
CA ALA A 214 -0.26 -0.26 -5.20
C ALA A 214 0.23 -0.92 -6.50
N TYR A 215 0.74 -0.13 -7.41
CA TYR A 215 1.33 -0.65 -8.64
C TYR A 215 2.75 -1.13 -8.37
N THR A 216 2.93 -2.43 -8.18
CA THR A 216 4.19 -3.04 -7.71
C THR A 216 5.06 -3.58 -8.82
N SER A 217 4.49 -3.88 -9.99
CA SER A 217 5.24 -4.27 -11.19
C SER A 217 6.08 -3.13 -11.75
N HIS A 218 5.79 -1.90 -11.34
CA HIS A 218 6.32 -0.65 -11.87
C HIS A 218 7.24 0.06 -10.86
N ASP A 219 8.07 -0.69 -10.13
CA ASP A 219 9.16 -0.10 -9.33
C ASP A 219 10.13 0.63 -10.27
N THR A 220 9.95 1.96 -10.34
CA THR A 220 10.71 2.82 -11.23
C THR A 220 12.21 2.78 -10.95
N SER A 221 12.62 2.60 -9.69
CA SER A 221 14.03 2.52 -9.32
C SER A 221 14.67 1.22 -9.82
N LEU A 222 13.94 0.11 -9.76
CA LEU A 222 14.37 -1.17 -10.30
C LEU A 222 14.40 -1.15 -11.83
N LEU A 223 13.38 -0.57 -12.47
CA LEU A 223 13.34 -0.39 -13.92
C LEU A 223 14.52 0.46 -14.39
N GLN A 224 14.80 1.57 -13.69
CA GLN A 224 15.94 2.43 -13.98
C GLN A 224 17.28 1.67 -13.87
N LYS A 225 17.47 0.86 -12.84
CA LYS A 225 18.67 0.03 -12.65
C LYS A 225 18.83 -1.04 -13.73
N ARG A 226 17.74 -1.59 -14.25
CA ARG A 226 17.76 -2.68 -15.22
C ARG A 226 17.81 -2.21 -16.67
N MET A 227 17.10 -1.11 -17.00
CA MET A 227 16.83 -0.70 -18.37
C MET A 227 17.03 0.81 -18.61
N GLY A 228 17.40 1.56 -17.57
CA GLY A 228 17.65 2.98 -17.70
C GLY A 228 18.84 3.29 -18.58
N PHE A 229 18.83 4.47 -19.17
CA PHE A 229 19.96 5.01 -19.89
C PHE A 229 20.04 6.53 -19.74
N PHE A 230 21.21 7.07 -19.94
CA PHE A 230 21.44 8.49 -20.12
C PHE A 230 22.29 8.70 -21.37
N ALA A 231 21.72 9.38 -22.33
CA ALA A 231 22.38 9.68 -23.61
C ALA A 231 22.54 11.18 -23.77
N ARG A 232 23.63 11.64 -24.34
CA ARG A 232 23.85 13.05 -24.68
C ARG A 232 24.60 13.18 -26.00
N ARG A 233 24.62 14.39 -26.54
CA ARG A 233 25.40 14.70 -27.71
C ARG A 233 26.90 14.70 -27.38
N LEU A 234 27.71 14.28 -28.34
CA LEU A 234 29.16 14.29 -28.22
C LEU A 234 29.78 15.64 -28.57
N SER A 235 29.11 16.41 -29.43
CA SER A 235 29.62 17.68 -29.92
C SER A 235 28.49 18.65 -30.28
N THR A 236 28.80 19.90 -30.23
CA THR A 236 27.94 20.96 -30.77
C THR A 236 27.88 20.83 -32.29
N ALA A 237 26.70 20.96 -32.88
CA ALA A 237 26.51 20.91 -34.31
C ALA A 237 25.59 21.99 -34.82
N ARG A 238 25.90 22.46 -36.05
CA ARG A 238 25.20 23.50 -36.75
C ARG A 238 24.58 22.96 -38.02
N ALA A 239 23.29 23.25 -38.22
CA ALA A 239 22.56 22.87 -39.42
C ALA A 239 21.71 24.02 -39.95
N GLN A 240 21.36 23.95 -41.20
CA GLN A 240 20.48 24.95 -41.84
C GLN A 240 19.12 24.31 -42.15
N ALA A 241 18.07 25.12 -42.03
CA ALA A 241 16.73 24.72 -42.39
C ALA A 241 16.63 24.36 -43.87
N ASP A 242 15.97 23.26 -44.15
CA ASP A 242 15.65 22.82 -45.52
C ASP A 242 14.61 23.72 -46.20
N SER A 243 14.19 23.34 -47.40
CA SER A 243 13.19 24.09 -48.18
C SER A 243 11.80 24.14 -47.51
N LEU A 244 11.57 23.31 -46.47
CA LEU A 244 10.35 23.28 -45.69
C LEU A 244 10.53 23.90 -44.31
N GLY A 245 11.63 24.59 -44.06
CA GLY A 245 11.93 25.22 -42.78
C GLY A 245 12.23 24.23 -41.66
N ARG A 246 12.78 23.05 -41.97
CA ARG A 246 13.05 21.98 -41.01
C ARG A 246 14.54 21.76 -40.81
N VAL A 247 14.91 21.47 -39.57
CA VAL A 247 16.22 20.91 -39.23
C VAL A 247 16.01 19.58 -38.49
N TYR A 248 16.60 18.55 -39.00
CA TYR A 248 16.57 17.21 -38.39
C TYR A 248 17.67 17.13 -37.36
N ALA A 249 17.27 16.86 -36.14
CA ALA A 249 18.15 16.53 -35.01
C ALA A 249 18.35 15.02 -34.89
N ASP A 250 18.10 14.29 -35.96
CA ASP A 250 18.29 12.84 -36.01
C ASP A 250 19.78 12.52 -35.85
N PRO A 251 20.21 11.91 -34.76
CA PRO A 251 21.63 11.60 -34.57
C PRO A 251 22.15 10.53 -35.53
N TYR A 252 21.30 9.94 -36.38
CA TYR A 252 21.58 8.73 -37.15
C TYR A 252 21.55 8.95 -38.68
N ARG A 253 20.92 10.01 -39.14
CA ARG A 253 20.99 10.37 -40.56
C ARG A 253 22.17 11.28 -40.77
N THR A 254 23.24 10.74 -41.32
CA THR A 254 24.50 11.46 -41.56
C THR A 254 24.34 12.74 -42.38
N GLN A 255 23.26 12.88 -43.15
CA GLN A 255 22.98 14.10 -43.94
C GLN A 255 22.46 15.27 -43.10
N TYR A 256 21.85 14.98 -41.94
CA TYR A 256 21.26 15.99 -41.04
C TYR A 256 21.73 15.81 -39.61
N SER A 257 22.72 14.94 -39.45
CA SER A 257 23.22 14.58 -38.13
C SER A 257 23.88 15.75 -37.46
N VAL A 258 23.29 16.21 -36.42
CA VAL A 258 23.87 17.18 -35.52
C VAL A 258 24.69 16.48 -34.48
N GLY A 259 25.20 15.27 -34.78
CA GLY A 259 26.07 14.45 -33.95
C GLY A 259 25.34 13.33 -33.21
N ASN A 260 26.13 12.41 -32.73
CA ASN A 260 25.61 11.24 -32.02
C ASN A 260 25.16 11.61 -30.60
N ILE A 261 24.00 11.11 -30.16
CA ILE A 261 23.49 11.35 -28.82
C ILE A 261 23.94 10.22 -27.87
N VAL A 262 24.48 9.12 -28.40
CA VAL A 262 24.75 7.93 -27.60
C VAL A 262 26.21 7.71 -27.35
N GLU A 263 26.57 7.56 -26.09
CA GLU A 263 27.79 6.89 -25.65
C GLU A 263 27.45 5.66 -24.81
N THR A 264 28.27 4.65 -24.92
CA THR A 264 28.12 3.43 -24.12
C THR A 264 28.52 3.70 -22.67
N ALA A 265 27.83 2.99 -21.77
CA ALA A 265 27.98 3.09 -20.34
C ALA A 265 29.43 3.04 -19.85
N GLN A 266 29.81 4.03 -19.10
CA GLN A 266 30.99 3.98 -18.22
C GLN A 266 30.53 3.70 -16.79
N PRO A 267 31.33 3.03 -15.96
CA PRO A 267 31.02 2.90 -14.54
C PRO A 267 30.83 4.27 -13.92
N GLN A 268 29.83 4.40 -13.08
CA GLN A 268 29.57 5.65 -12.38
C GLN A 268 30.75 5.98 -11.46
N SER A 269 31.41 7.11 -11.68
CA SER A 269 32.37 7.64 -10.70
C SER A 269 31.56 8.32 -9.59
N VAL A 270 31.90 8.00 -8.37
CA VAL A 270 31.33 8.61 -7.18
C VAL A 270 32.40 9.47 -6.52
N ASP A 271 32.01 10.52 -5.80
CA ASP A 271 32.89 11.29 -4.95
C ASP A 271 33.29 10.52 -3.68
N GLU A 272 34.04 11.17 -2.78
CA GLU A 272 34.48 10.56 -1.53
C GLU A 272 33.31 10.20 -0.57
N ASP A 273 32.13 10.80 -0.77
CA ASP A 273 30.91 10.56 -0.01
C ASP A 273 30.00 9.51 -0.67
N GLY A 274 30.38 8.98 -1.84
CA GLY A 274 29.65 7.98 -2.59
C GLY A 274 28.56 8.56 -3.51
N GLU A 275 28.52 9.89 -3.66
CA GLU A 275 27.57 10.55 -4.55
C GLU A 275 28.10 10.58 -6.01
N PRO A 276 27.21 10.49 -7.01
CA PRO A 276 27.60 10.51 -8.41
C PRO A 276 28.28 11.81 -8.80
N LEU A 277 29.50 11.72 -9.34
CA LEU A 277 30.23 12.84 -9.93
C LEU A 277 29.60 13.24 -11.26
N GLY A 278 28.51 13.99 -11.22
CA GLY A 278 27.81 14.48 -12.39
C GLY A 278 26.98 13.42 -13.12
N GLU A 279 26.24 13.85 -14.12
CA GLU A 279 25.42 12.97 -14.95
C GLU A 279 26.33 12.15 -15.87
N GLN A 280 26.59 10.91 -15.53
CA GLN A 280 27.38 10.01 -16.36
C GLN A 280 26.51 9.29 -17.39
N LEU A 281 27.09 9.07 -18.54
CA LEU A 281 26.46 8.27 -19.58
C LEU A 281 26.38 6.81 -19.16
N PHE A 282 25.22 6.23 -19.28
CA PHE A 282 25.01 4.82 -19.02
C PHE A 282 23.92 4.26 -19.94
N ASN A 283 23.92 2.96 -20.12
CA ASN A 283 22.93 2.22 -20.90
C ASN A 283 22.75 0.83 -20.31
N ASN A 284 21.88 0.74 -19.30
CA ASN A 284 21.63 -0.47 -18.57
C ASN A 284 20.90 -1.49 -19.44
N GLY A 285 21.34 -2.75 -19.37
CA GLY A 285 20.77 -3.83 -20.18
C GLY A 285 20.92 -3.68 -21.69
N GLY A 286 21.63 -2.64 -22.16
CA GLY A 286 21.77 -2.36 -23.59
C GLY A 286 20.43 -2.03 -24.28
N CYS A 287 19.49 -1.50 -23.52
CA CYS A 287 18.13 -1.26 -24.00
C CYS A 287 18.05 -0.13 -25.03
N PHE A 288 18.92 0.86 -24.92
CA PHE A 288 19.02 1.96 -25.88
C PHE A 288 20.10 1.65 -26.90
N ARG A 289 19.72 1.38 -28.17
CA ARG A 289 20.65 0.87 -29.18
C ARG A 289 20.24 1.21 -30.60
N GLN A 290 21.14 1.01 -31.54
CA GLN A 290 20.87 1.16 -32.95
C GLN A 290 20.39 -0.18 -33.53
N GLU A 291 19.27 -0.17 -34.24
CA GLU A 291 18.68 -1.30 -34.96
C GLU A 291 18.19 -0.83 -36.33
N ASP A 292 18.60 -1.51 -37.39
CA ASP A 292 18.20 -1.23 -38.78
C ASP A 292 18.32 0.25 -39.18
N GLY A 293 19.37 0.93 -38.70
CA GLY A 293 19.62 2.34 -38.97
C GLY A 293 18.79 3.34 -38.17
N SER A 294 17.94 2.85 -37.28
CA SER A 294 17.16 3.68 -36.34
C SER A 294 17.64 3.46 -34.90
N ILE A 295 17.46 4.44 -34.05
CA ILE A 295 17.60 4.22 -32.62
C ILE A 295 16.31 3.76 -32.04
N VAL A 296 16.48 2.81 -31.14
CA VAL A 296 15.38 2.19 -30.45
C VAL A 296 15.67 2.09 -28.96
N PHE A 297 14.64 2.26 -28.16
CA PHE A 297 14.58 1.75 -26.82
C PHE A 297 13.83 0.42 -26.86
N ARG A 298 14.55 -0.67 -26.64
CA ARG A 298 14.02 -2.04 -26.58
C ARG A 298 14.16 -2.52 -25.15
N PRO A 299 13.08 -2.46 -24.34
CA PRO A 299 13.16 -2.90 -22.95
C PRO A 299 13.32 -4.42 -22.84
N LEU A 300 13.75 -4.89 -21.66
CA LEU A 300 13.88 -6.31 -21.35
C LEU A 300 12.55 -6.98 -21.00
N SER A 301 11.57 -6.20 -20.63
CA SER A 301 10.19 -6.60 -20.34
C SER A 301 9.24 -5.50 -20.81
N GLU A 302 7.94 -5.75 -20.83
CA GLU A 302 6.97 -4.72 -21.10
C GLU A 302 7.00 -3.64 -20.01
N VAL A 303 7.01 -2.39 -20.44
CA VAL A 303 7.09 -1.21 -19.56
C VAL A 303 6.35 -0.03 -20.16
N THR A 304 5.78 0.80 -19.32
CA THR A 304 5.28 2.12 -19.69
C THR A 304 6.37 3.15 -19.45
N VAL A 305 6.80 3.83 -20.51
CA VAL A 305 7.95 4.71 -20.48
C VAL A 305 7.72 5.98 -21.30
N GLY A 306 8.00 7.11 -20.71
CA GLY A 306 8.21 8.38 -21.40
C GLY A 306 9.70 8.66 -21.56
N PHE A 307 10.03 9.78 -22.19
CA PHE A 307 11.42 10.19 -22.35
C PHE A 307 11.55 11.67 -22.02
N GLU A 308 12.49 11.99 -21.17
CA GLU A 308 12.87 13.38 -20.91
C GLU A 308 13.99 13.77 -21.86
N TYR A 309 13.82 14.90 -22.53
CA TYR A 309 14.79 15.52 -23.39
C TYR A 309 15.24 16.83 -22.77
N PHE A 310 16.52 17.01 -22.64
CA PHE A 310 17.12 18.31 -22.42
C PHE A 310 17.71 18.80 -23.72
N LEU A 311 17.20 19.92 -24.21
CA LEU A 311 17.60 20.52 -25.48
C LEU A 311 18.10 21.92 -25.21
N ARG A 312 19.34 22.17 -25.58
CA ARG A 312 19.92 23.50 -25.62
C ARG A 312 20.31 23.82 -27.04
N TYR A 313 19.71 24.82 -27.60
CA TYR A 313 19.97 25.21 -28.99
C TYR A 313 19.94 26.71 -29.18
N THR A 314 20.72 27.18 -30.15
CA THR A 314 20.72 28.55 -30.61
C THR A 314 20.12 28.60 -32.01
N THR A 315 19.09 29.38 -32.21
CA THR A 315 18.39 29.54 -33.46
C THR A 315 18.49 31.00 -33.97
N GLU A 316 18.64 31.19 -35.29
CA GLU A 316 18.43 32.45 -35.91
C GLU A 316 16.95 32.81 -35.82
N HIS A 317 16.66 34.08 -35.62
CA HIS A 317 15.32 34.60 -35.67
C HIS A 317 15.25 35.85 -36.57
N ARG A 318 14.05 36.14 -37.06
CA ARG A 318 13.76 37.34 -37.82
C ARG A 318 12.39 37.90 -37.43
N ILE A 319 12.33 39.19 -37.19
CA ILE A 319 11.07 39.88 -36.95
C ILE A 319 10.49 40.26 -38.29
N LEU A 320 9.35 39.65 -38.64
CA LEU A 320 8.65 39.94 -39.91
C LEU A 320 7.77 41.18 -39.83
N ASP A 321 7.13 41.35 -38.69
CA ASP A 321 6.32 42.52 -38.37
C ASP A 321 6.31 42.78 -36.86
N ARG A 322 5.59 43.81 -36.42
CA ARG A 322 5.56 44.20 -34.99
C ARG A 322 5.04 43.12 -34.02
N ASN A 323 4.44 42.06 -34.56
CA ASN A 323 3.75 41.04 -33.77
C ASN A 323 4.20 39.62 -34.13
N ARG A 324 5.14 39.45 -35.06
CA ARG A 324 5.49 38.12 -35.56
C ARG A 324 7.01 37.91 -35.64
N LEU A 325 7.46 36.99 -34.83
CA LEU A 325 8.81 36.44 -34.83
C LEU A 325 8.83 35.19 -35.69
N THR A 326 9.78 35.05 -36.58
CA THR A 326 10.04 33.79 -37.27
C THR A 326 11.28 33.14 -36.69
N GLY A 327 11.18 31.85 -36.45
CA GLY A 327 12.22 30.97 -35.91
C GLY A 327 11.67 29.56 -35.87
N PHE A 328 12.43 28.65 -35.29
CA PHE A 328 11.92 27.33 -35.09
C PHE A 328 10.86 27.35 -34.01
N ASP A 329 9.64 27.05 -34.38
CA ASP A 329 8.45 27.13 -33.55
C ASP A 329 7.89 25.74 -33.19
N SER A 330 8.43 24.69 -33.76
CA SER A 330 7.94 23.34 -33.54
C SER A 330 9.08 22.36 -33.41
N LEU A 331 8.95 21.45 -32.43
CA LEU A 331 9.85 20.33 -32.20
C LEU A 331 9.03 19.03 -32.24
N TYR A 332 9.43 18.13 -33.12
CA TYR A 332 8.87 16.79 -33.21
C TYR A 332 9.79 15.79 -32.55
N LEU A 333 9.25 15.03 -31.60
CA LEU A 333 9.98 13.97 -30.90
C LEU A 333 9.72 12.63 -31.56
N GLY A 334 10.72 11.79 -31.62
CA GLY A 334 10.65 10.48 -32.26
C GLY A 334 9.64 9.48 -31.70
N THR A 335 9.02 9.81 -30.55
CA THR A 335 7.91 9.06 -29.96
C THR A 335 6.55 9.37 -30.58
N GLY A 336 6.51 10.24 -31.60
CA GLY A 336 5.28 10.72 -32.22
C GLY A 336 4.65 11.92 -31.53
N SER A 337 5.29 12.48 -30.51
CA SER A 337 4.86 13.70 -29.84
C SER A 337 5.38 14.92 -30.59
N ARG A 338 4.58 15.97 -30.59
CA ARG A 338 4.94 17.27 -31.17
C ARG A 338 4.83 18.35 -30.12
N LEU A 339 5.85 19.17 -30.01
CA LEU A 339 5.87 20.37 -29.22
C LEU A 339 5.90 21.57 -30.16
N GLN A 340 4.92 22.43 -30.04
CA GLN A 340 4.88 23.65 -30.86
C GLN A 340 5.04 24.86 -29.95
N PHE A 341 6.00 25.70 -30.30
CA PHE A 341 6.21 27.01 -29.68
C PHE A 341 5.67 28.07 -30.59
N SER A 342 4.92 28.96 -30.05
CA SER A 342 4.62 30.22 -30.73
C SER A 342 5.11 31.31 -29.81
N LEU A 343 6.27 31.87 -30.13
CA LEU A 343 6.76 33.07 -29.50
C LEU A 343 6.06 34.25 -30.19
N ALA A 344 4.92 34.63 -29.68
CA ALA A 344 4.29 35.83 -30.10
C ALA A 344 4.73 36.98 -29.20
N ASN A 345 5.73 37.71 -29.66
CA ASN A 345 6.17 38.90 -28.96
C ASN A 345 5.40 40.10 -29.45
N ARG A 346 4.58 40.64 -28.60
CA ARG A 346 4.26 42.09 -28.74
C ARG A 346 5.43 42.87 -28.19
N PHE A 347 6.53 42.80 -28.90
CA PHE A 347 7.66 43.63 -28.60
C PHE A 347 7.53 44.93 -29.32
N VAL A 348 7.30 45.93 -28.55
CA VAL A 348 8.19 47.06 -28.48
C VAL A 348 8.12 47.97 -29.65
N ASP A 349 7.29 48.94 -29.47
CA ASP A 349 7.57 50.23 -30.10
C ASP A 349 9.00 50.64 -29.69
N ARG A 350 9.87 50.90 -30.66
CA ARG A 350 11.23 51.43 -30.49
C ARG A 350 11.30 52.71 -29.66
N ARG A 351 10.23 53.18 -29.11
CA ARG A 351 10.06 54.45 -28.39
C ARG A 351 9.82 54.30 -26.88
N ASN A 352 10.38 53.31 -26.23
CA ASN A 352 10.36 53.17 -24.77
C ASN A 352 9.03 52.92 -24.08
N ASN A 353 8.02 52.53 -24.77
CA ASN A 353 6.84 52.02 -24.07
C ASN A 353 6.92 50.51 -23.97
N LEU A 354 7.76 50.04 -23.05
CA LEU A 354 7.55 48.76 -22.44
C LEU A 354 6.16 48.77 -21.83
N SER A 355 5.17 48.36 -22.60
CA SER A 355 3.95 47.89 -21.96
C SER A 355 4.36 46.60 -21.31
N PRO A 356 4.50 46.52 -19.99
CA PRO A 356 4.94 45.32 -19.33
C PRO A 356 3.94 44.17 -19.47
N ASN A 357 3.00 44.28 -20.34
CA ASN A 357 1.77 43.50 -20.30
C ASN A 357 1.63 42.42 -21.39
N TYR A 358 2.57 42.26 -22.31
CA TYR A 358 2.31 41.37 -23.44
C TYR A 358 3.53 40.59 -23.95
N GLU A 359 4.11 39.79 -23.11
CA GLU A 359 4.89 38.65 -23.56
C GLU A 359 4.06 37.41 -23.31
N TYR A 360 3.82 36.61 -24.32
CA TYR A 360 3.19 35.34 -24.12
C TYR A 360 3.91 34.23 -24.88
N LEU A 361 4.12 33.13 -24.21
CA LEU A 361 4.55 31.89 -24.79
C LEU A 361 3.34 31.01 -24.97
N VAL A 362 3.08 30.57 -26.16
CA VAL A 362 2.08 29.55 -26.44
C VAL A 362 2.81 28.25 -26.75
N VAL A 363 2.62 27.25 -25.94
CA VAL A 363 3.14 25.92 -26.17
C VAL A 363 1.98 25.02 -26.53
N VAL A 364 2.05 24.40 -27.69
CA VAL A 364 1.03 23.46 -28.18
C VAL A 364 1.64 22.07 -28.26
N PHE A 365 1.02 21.11 -27.61
CA PHE A 365 1.39 19.71 -27.72
C PHE A 365 0.51 18.99 -28.72
N GLY A 366 1.12 18.33 -29.69
CA GLY A 366 0.44 17.36 -30.52
C GLY A 366 0.85 15.95 -30.17
N HIS A 367 -0.12 15.08 -30.07
CA HIS A 367 0.08 13.65 -29.94
C HIS A 367 -0.09 12.97 -31.30
N LYS A 368 0.45 11.75 -31.49
CA LYS A 368 0.35 10.96 -32.74
C LYS A 368 -1.08 10.75 -33.24
N GLU A 369 -2.09 10.98 -32.41
CA GLU A 369 -3.51 10.86 -32.74
C GLU A 369 -4.20 12.20 -33.05
N GLY A 370 -3.44 13.27 -33.26
CA GLY A 370 -3.97 14.53 -33.78
C GLY A 370 -4.59 15.48 -32.76
N ALA A 371 -4.48 15.16 -31.47
CA ALA A 371 -4.94 16.09 -30.46
C ALA A 371 -3.84 17.06 -30.07
N GLU A 372 -4.18 18.31 -29.97
CA GLU A 372 -3.27 19.40 -29.64
C GLU A 372 -3.64 20.02 -28.30
N TYR A 373 -2.62 20.19 -27.42
CA TYR A 373 -2.75 20.98 -26.19
C TYR A 373 -2.09 22.33 -26.39
N ARG A 374 -2.76 23.36 -25.93
CA ARG A 374 -2.23 24.72 -25.99
C ARG A 374 -2.06 25.23 -24.56
N LEU A 375 -0.81 25.50 -24.21
CA LEU A 375 -0.46 26.26 -23.03
C LEU A 375 -0.21 27.70 -23.41
N THR A 376 -0.95 28.62 -22.84
CA THR A 376 -0.74 30.04 -23.08
C THR A 376 -0.19 30.67 -21.83
N TYR A 377 0.96 31.27 -21.94
CA TYR A 377 1.58 32.03 -20.88
C TYR A 377 1.54 33.50 -21.19
N VAL A 378 1.17 34.30 -20.19
CA VAL A 378 1.12 35.78 -20.32
C VAL A 378 1.97 36.37 -19.22
N THR A 379 3.03 37.08 -19.54
CA THR A 379 3.80 37.89 -18.60
C THR A 379 3.16 39.26 -18.39
N GLY A 380 3.35 39.80 -17.20
CA GLY A 380 3.02 41.17 -16.89
C GLY A 380 1.68 41.43 -16.26
N GLY A 381 1.10 40.51 -15.69
CA GLY A 381 0.04 40.82 -14.82
C GLY A 381 -1.18 39.97 -14.89
N LYS A 382 -1.50 39.47 -13.90
CA LYS A 382 -2.81 39.11 -13.39
C LYS A 382 -3.39 37.77 -13.73
N SER A 383 -2.76 36.93 -14.41
CA SER A 383 -3.22 35.53 -14.34
C SER A 383 -2.13 34.67 -14.87
N GLN A 384 -1.53 33.97 -14.09
CA GLN A 384 -1.82 32.62 -14.01
C GLN A 384 -0.63 31.73 -13.81
N THR A 385 -0.58 31.23 -12.85
CA THR A 385 -0.31 30.09 -12.03
C THR A 385 0.38 28.87 -12.63
N TRP A 386 0.71 28.84 -13.89
CA TRP A 386 1.36 27.71 -14.55
C TRP A 386 2.80 27.94 -14.87
N CYS A 387 3.20 29.17 -14.85
CA CYS A 387 4.49 29.59 -15.23
C CYS A 387 5.05 30.46 -14.13
N GLU A 388 6.07 30.01 -13.45
CA GLU A 388 6.88 30.87 -12.61
C GLU A 388 7.95 31.51 -13.48
N PHE A 389 7.93 32.83 -13.52
CA PHE A 389 8.94 33.60 -14.21
C PHE A 389 9.93 34.15 -13.18
N SER A 390 11.14 33.70 -13.24
CA SER A 390 12.23 34.29 -12.48
C SER A 390 13.25 34.83 -13.47
N GLY A 391 13.12 36.09 -13.81
CA GLY A 391 14.05 36.74 -14.72
C GLY A 391 13.97 36.21 -16.15
N ARG A 392 14.93 35.38 -16.57
CA ARG A 392 15.05 34.82 -17.92
C ARG A 392 14.52 33.42 -18.08
N THR A 393 14.04 32.84 -17.00
CA THR A 393 13.61 31.44 -16.98
C THR A 393 12.12 31.34 -16.75
N ALA A 394 11.44 30.59 -17.59
CA ALA A 394 10.05 30.24 -17.40
C ALA A 394 9.95 28.73 -17.13
N LYS A 395 9.41 28.37 -15.98
CA LYS A 395 9.08 26.99 -15.66
C LYS A 395 7.60 26.76 -15.94
N VAL A 396 7.31 25.96 -16.94
CA VAL A 396 5.95 25.60 -17.32
C VAL A 396 5.69 24.18 -16.86
N SER A 397 4.93 24.02 -15.79
CA SER A 397 4.37 22.71 -15.45
C SER A 397 3.15 22.46 -16.31
N THR A 398 3.04 21.30 -16.86
CA THR A 398 1.81 20.89 -17.52
C THR A 398 0.66 20.98 -16.57
N PRO A 399 -0.47 21.48 -17.08
CA PRO A 399 -1.70 21.30 -16.36
C PRO A 399 -1.92 19.81 -16.19
N PRO A 400 -2.36 19.40 -15.04
CA PRO A 400 -2.88 18.08 -14.88
C PRO A 400 -3.99 17.85 -15.87
N THR A 401 -4.12 16.62 -16.23
CA THR A 401 -5.20 16.07 -17.00
C THR A 401 -6.50 16.75 -16.64
N GLY A 402 -7.12 17.45 -17.57
CA GLY A 402 -8.44 17.98 -17.34
C GLY A 402 -8.81 19.27 -17.99
N SER A 403 -7.86 20.03 -18.52
CA SER A 403 -8.19 21.37 -18.95
C SER A 403 -8.29 21.58 -20.47
N PHE A 404 -8.38 20.53 -21.27
CA PHE A 404 -8.32 20.65 -22.71
C PHE A 404 -9.44 19.92 -23.43
N SER A 405 -9.85 20.48 -24.56
CA SER A 405 -11.05 20.13 -25.31
C SER A 405 -11.07 18.74 -25.97
N ASN A 406 -10.11 17.85 -25.66
CA ASN A 406 -10.12 16.50 -26.21
C ASN A 406 -10.07 15.41 -25.13
N PRO A 407 -11.21 14.74 -24.87
CA PRO A 407 -11.31 13.68 -23.87
C PRO A 407 -10.39 12.48 -24.12
N MET A 408 -9.99 12.21 -25.35
CA MET A 408 -9.17 11.03 -25.67
C MET A 408 -7.73 11.14 -25.16
N LEU A 409 -7.17 12.33 -25.16
CA LEU A 409 -5.82 12.55 -24.65
C LEU A 409 -5.76 12.53 -23.12
N MET A 410 -6.79 13.01 -22.49
CA MET A 410 -6.93 12.94 -21.04
C MET A 410 -7.00 11.52 -20.50
N ARG A 411 -7.54 10.61 -21.31
CA ARG A 411 -7.61 9.18 -20.96
C ARG A 411 -6.27 8.45 -20.99
N ARG A 412 -5.22 9.06 -21.52
CA ARG A 412 -3.90 8.46 -21.69
C ARG A 412 -2.81 9.04 -20.78
N GLY A 413 -3.17 9.85 -19.78
CA GLY A 413 -2.23 10.31 -18.75
C GLY A 413 -1.04 11.08 -19.32
N LEU A 414 -1.27 12.20 -19.96
CA LEU A 414 -0.21 13.07 -20.49
C LEU A 414 0.38 13.92 -19.38
N ASN A 415 1.46 13.49 -18.80
CA ASN A 415 2.30 14.36 -17.96
C ASN A 415 3.44 14.92 -18.82
N VAL A 416 3.40 16.18 -19.14
CA VAL A 416 4.46 16.85 -19.84
C VAL A 416 4.97 18.01 -19.00
N TRP A 417 6.24 17.95 -18.64
CA TRP A 417 6.96 19.05 -18.01
C TRP A 417 7.78 19.77 -19.05
N ILE A 418 7.63 21.09 -19.09
CA ILE A 418 8.47 21.95 -19.91
C ILE A 418 9.13 22.94 -18.99
N GLU A 419 10.41 22.85 -18.88
CA GLU A 419 11.24 23.89 -18.33
C GLU A 419 12.01 24.50 -19.48
N TYR A 420 11.86 25.81 -19.69
CA TYR A 420 12.60 26.47 -20.74
C TYR A 420 13.19 27.77 -20.25
N THR A 421 14.41 28.03 -20.70
CA THR A 421 15.12 29.26 -20.47
C THR A 421 15.34 29.96 -21.80
N LEU A 422 14.81 31.15 -21.94
CA LEU A 422 15.17 32.05 -23.02
C LEU A 422 16.35 32.91 -22.57
N ASP A 423 17.47 32.81 -23.27
CA ASP A 423 18.56 33.72 -23.04
C ASP A 423 18.28 35.07 -23.71
N TRP A 424 17.83 35.98 -22.88
CA TRP A 424 17.60 37.37 -23.28
C TRP A 424 18.88 38.21 -23.25
N ALA A 425 20.06 37.60 -23.22
CA ALA A 425 21.32 38.36 -23.14
C ALA A 425 21.58 39.28 -24.31
N LEU A 426 20.88 39.06 -25.39
CA LEU A 426 20.84 39.98 -26.54
C LEU A 426 19.89 41.15 -26.29
N TYR A 427 19.34 41.28 -25.11
CA TYR A 427 18.26 42.14 -24.75
C TYR A 427 18.76 43.35 -23.99
N ASP A 428 19.23 44.30 -24.69
CA ASP A 428 19.32 45.67 -24.20
C ASP A 428 18.01 46.43 -24.49
N GLY A 429 16.88 45.76 -24.18
CA GLY A 429 15.54 46.27 -24.36
C GLY A 429 14.89 46.05 -25.74
N TYR A 430 15.58 45.48 -26.71
CA TYR A 430 15.06 45.26 -28.07
C TYR A 430 15.61 43.99 -28.71
N LEU A 431 14.75 43.14 -29.28
CA LEU A 431 15.18 42.12 -30.24
C LEU A 431 15.61 42.85 -31.52
N GLU A 432 16.78 42.59 -32.01
CA GLU A 432 17.19 43.03 -33.34
C GLU A 432 16.28 42.42 -34.41
N GLU A 433 16.06 43.11 -35.53
CA GLU A 433 15.26 42.60 -36.63
C GLU A 433 15.77 41.25 -37.14
N ARG A 434 17.05 40.96 -36.94
CA ARG A 434 17.70 39.69 -37.15
C ARG A 434 18.67 39.46 -36.02
N GLY A 435 18.62 38.28 -35.43
CA GLY A 435 19.48 37.93 -34.32
C GLY A 435 19.50 36.42 -34.09
N THR A 436 20.09 36.04 -32.96
CA THR A 436 20.10 34.66 -32.50
C THR A 436 19.50 34.60 -31.11
N THR A 437 18.78 33.53 -30.86
CA THR A 437 18.18 33.23 -29.52
C THR A 437 18.63 31.85 -29.06
N THR A 438 19.12 31.78 -27.87
CA THR A 438 19.43 30.49 -27.22
C THR A 438 18.26 30.06 -26.38
N VAL A 439 17.84 28.80 -26.55
CA VAL A 439 16.72 28.19 -25.87
C VAL A 439 17.22 26.97 -25.14
N GLU A 440 16.91 26.88 -23.88
CA GLU A 440 17.03 25.65 -23.06
C GLU A 440 15.65 25.10 -22.79
N LEU A 441 15.47 23.82 -23.06
CA LEU A 441 14.18 23.19 -23.03
C LEU A 441 14.27 21.81 -22.39
N ARG A 442 13.52 21.59 -21.32
CA ARG A 442 13.28 20.25 -20.79
C ARG A 442 11.88 19.81 -21.20
N VAL A 443 11.79 18.72 -21.91
CA VAL A 443 10.52 18.19 -22.42
C VAL A 443 10.41 16.74 -22.06
N SER A 444 9.31 16.36 -21.46
CA SER A 444 8.96 14.97 -21.26
C SER A 444 7.94 14.53 -22.31
N SER A 445 8.24 13.42 -22.99
CA SER A 445 7.27 12.85 -23.91
C SER A 445 6.14 12.14 -23.16
N THR A 446 5.01 11.98 -23.85
CA THR A 446 3.95 11.11 -23.40
C THR A 446 4.48 9.69 -23.12
N PRO A 447 4.12 9.06 -22.01
CA PRO A 447 4.40 7.67 -21.81
C PRO A 447 3.77 6.79 -22.87
N VAL A 448 4.52 5.79 -23.33
CA VAL A 448 4.08 4.77 -24.29
C VAL A 448 4.42 3.39 -23.73
N THR A 449 3.60 2.40 -24.05
CA THR A 449 3.93 1.03 -23.73
C THR A 449 4.96 0.50 -24.71
N ALA A 450 6.07 0.02 -24.19
CA ALA A 450 7.15 -0.58 -24.94
C ALA A 450 7.40 -2.01 -24.46
N SER A 451 7.77 -2.91 -25.38
CA SER A 451 8.07 -4.30 -25.07
C SER A 451 9.28 -4.80 -25.86
N PRO A 452 9.84 -5.97 -25.52
CA PRO A 452 10.90 -6.58 -26.33
C PRO A 452 10.51 -6.80 -27.79
N THR A 453 9.22 -6.97 -28.07
CA THR A 453 8.69 -7.19 -29.43
C THR A 453 8.21 -5.90 -30.09
N SER A 454 7.86 -4.87 -29.28
CA SER A 454 7.40 -3.57 -29.76
C SER A 454 8.23 -2.44 -29.14
N PRO A 455 9.45 -2.20 -29.60
CA PRO A 455 10.33 -1.15 -29.07
C PRO A 455 9.87 0.24 -29.49
N VAL A 456 10.25 1.24 -28.70
CA VAL A 456 10.09 2.64 -29.09
C VAL A 456 11.17 3.03 -30.09
N ARG A 457 10.78 3.58 -31.22
CA ARG A 457 11.70 4.07 -32.27
C ARG A 457 11.80 5.58 -32.20
N PHE A 458 13.02 6.10 -32.30
CA PHE A 458 13.33 7.53 -32.33
C PHE A 458 13.68 7.96 -33.76
N ASP A 459 12.79 7.69 -34.68
CA ASP A 459 13.09 7.83 -36.13
C ASP A 459 13.21 9.26 -36.57
N THR A 460 12.59 10.21 -35.85
CA THR A 460 12.56 11.61 -36.29
C THR A 460 12.44 12.58 -35.09
N ILE A 461 13.54 13.23 -34.79
CA ILE A 461 13.52 14.46 -33.97
C ILE A 461 13.86 15.60 -34.94
N PHE A 462 12.96 16.52 -35.13
CA PHE A 462 13.24 17.65 -35.99
C PHE A 462 12.56 18.95 -35.51
N PHE A 463 13.21 20.05 -35.82
CA PHE A 463 12.69 21.40 -35.60
C PHE A 463 12.09 21.93 -36.91
N GLN A 464 11.00 22.64 -36.80
CA GLN A 464 10.30 23.23 -37.94
C GLN A 464 9.85 24.68 -37.63
N GLY A 465 9.55 25.43 -38.62
CA GLY A 465 8.96 26.76 -38.52
C GLY A 465 9.91 27.89 -38.95
N ALA A 466 11.18 27.58 -39.21
CA ALA A 466 12.13 28.55 -39.69
C ALA A 466 11.95 28.86 -41.19
N GLU A 467 12.46 30.00 -41.64
CA GLU A 467 12.64 30.23 -43.08
C GLU A 467 13.77 29.35 -43.63
N PRO A 468 13.68 28.89 -44.90
CA PRO A 468 14.73 28.12 -45.50
C PRO A 468 16.10 28.82 -45.39
N GLY A 469 17.12 28.05 -45.03
CA GLY A 469 18.49 28.54 -44.84
C GLY A 469 18.80 29.14 -43.45
N MET A 470 17.80 29.31 -42.57
CA MET A 470 18.04 29.75 -41.21
C MET A 470 18.83 28.66 -40.43
N THR A 471 19.72 29.12 -39.56
CA THR A 471 20.63 28.25 -38.86
C THR A 471 20.08 27.86 -37.47
N LEU A 472 20.19 26.59 -37.15
CA LEU A 472 20.06 26.04 -35.81
C LEU A 472 21.39 25.45 -35.37
N THR A 473 21.80 25.75 -34.15
CA THR A 473 22.96 25.15 -33.49
C THR A 473 22.51 24.40 -32.27
N LEU A 474 22.70 23.08 -32.24
CA LEU A 474 22.44 22.23 -31.09
C LEU A 474 23.71 22.12 -30.24
N ASP A 475 23.54 22.34 -28.94
CA ASP A 475 24.63 22.24 -27.97
C ASP A 475 24.97 20.78 -27.66
N LYS A 476 26.22 20.52 -27.24
CA LYS A 476 26.65 19.20 -26.77
C LYS A 476 25.95 18.74 -25.49
N GLU A 477 25.35 19.65 -24.76
CA GLU A 477 24.65 19.33 -23.52
C GLU A 477 23.24 18.75 -23.75
N CYS A 478 22.74 18.75 -24.99
CA CYS A 478 21.48 18.06 -25.30
C CYS A 478 21.55 16.61 -24.88
N SER A 479 20.56 16.17 -24.11
CA SER A 479 20.53 14.82 -23.54
C SER A 479 19.12 14.22 -23.55
N MET A 480 19.06 12.92 -23.32
CA MET A 480 17.82 12.16 -23.22
C MET A 480 17.94 11.05 -22.18
N ARG A 481 16.86 10.81 -21.44
CA ARG A 481 16.75 9.70 -20.49
C ARG A 481 15.33 9.15 -20.48
N PRO A 482 15.12 7.87 -20.11
CA PRO A 482 13.80 7.33 -19.94
C PRO A 482 13.19 7.80 -18.62
N LEU A 483 11.87 8.00 -18.64
CA LEU A 483 11.02 8.23 -17.49
C LEU A 483 10.08 7.04 -17.39
N PHE A 484 10.41 6.09 -16.54
CA PHE A 484 9.54 4.95 -16.31
C PHE A 484 8.29 5.40 -15.53
N SER A 485 7.13 4.96 -16.01
CA SER A 485 5.90 5.21 -15.30
C SER A 485 5.78 4.24 -14.12
N GLY A 486 5.43 4.75 -12.96
CA GLY A 486 5.03 3.95 -11.81
C GLY A 486 3.63 3.39 -11.94
N ARG A 487 2.88 3.80 -12.96
CA ARG A 487 1.52 3.31 -13.24
C ARG A 487 1.51 2.47 -14.52
N PRO A 488 0.67 1.43 -14.57
CA PRO A 488 0.47 0.66 -15.78
C PRO A 488 -0.14 1.52 -16.89
N GLY A 489 0.16 1.17 -18.12
CA GLY A 489 -0.39 1.84 -19.31
C GLY A 489 -1.83 1.41 -19.60
N TYR A 490 -2.48 2.19 -20.49
CA TYR A 490 -3.77 1.80 -21.05
C TYR A 490 -3.66 0.45 -21.76
N ASP A 491 -4.64 -0.43 -21.54
CA ASP A 491 -4.73 -1.78 -22.13
C ASP A 491 -3.64 -2.76 -21.63
N GLU A 492 -2.95 -2.43 -20.56
CA GLU A 492 -2.00 -3.32 -19.91
C GLU A 492 -2.72 -4.41 -19.12
N LEU A 493 -2.24 -5.65 -19.21
CA LEU A 493 -2.79 -6.76 -18.46
C LEU A 493 -2.25 -6.75 -17.03
N LEU A 494 -3.15 -6.69 -16.08
CA LEU A 494 -2.84 -6.70 -14.65
C LEU A 494 -3.25 -8.01 -14.01
N GLU A 495 -2.38 -8.54 -13.16
CA GLU A 495 -2.64 -9.65 -12.25
C GLU A 495 -2.59 -9.17 -10.79
N PHE A 496 -3.02 -9.98 -9.84
CA PHE A 496 -3.07 -9.60 -8.43
C PHE A 496 -1.71 -9.08 -7.91
N GLY A 497 -0.61 -9.73 -8.28
CA GLY A 497 0.74 -9.35 -7.88
C GLY A 497 1.19 -7.96 -8.38
N ASP A 498 0.56 -7.44 -9.45
CA ASP A 498 0.88 -6.13 -10.03
C ASP A 498 0.22 -4.98 -9.29
N VAL A 499 -0.86 -5.26 -8.56
CA VAL A 499 -1.66 -4.27 -7.82
C VAL A 499 -1.64 -4.46 -6.31
N ALA A 500 -1.08 -5.57 -5.83
CA ALA A 500 -0.90 -5.82 -4.41
C ALA A 500 0.40 -5.18 -3.89
N ARG A 501 0.33 -4.56 -2.73
CA ARG A 501 1.47 -3.87 -2.11
C ARG A 501 2.66 -4.77 -1.88
N HIS A 502 3.82 -4.40 -2.40
CA HIS A 502 5.05 -5.18 -2.32
C HIS A 502 5.76 -5.02 -0.97
N GLU A 503 5.54 -3.91 -0.28
CA GLU A 503 6.14 -3.58 1.01
C GLU A 503 5.42 -4.24 2.19
N VAL A 504 4.15 -4.68 2.01
CA VAL A 504 3.30 -5.19 3.08
C VAL A 504 3.44 -6.71 3.23
N ARG A 505 3.66 -7.14 4.45
CA ARG A 505 3.67 -8.56 4.82
C ARG A 505 2.26 -9.06 5.14
N GLN A 506 2.04 -10.35 4.92
CA GLN A 506 0.77 -10.99 5.23
C GLN A 506 0.42 -10.87 6.72
N MET A 507 1.41 -10.96 7.60
CA MET A 507 1.22 -10.80 9.06
C MET A 507 0.80 -9.37 9.42
N GLU A 508 1.36 -8.35 8.77
CA GLU A 508 1.00 -6.95 9.00
C GLU A 508 -0.48 -6.68 8.62
N LEU A 509 -0.95 -7.31 7.54
CA LEU A 509 -2.37 -7.25 7.18
C LEU A 509 -3.25 -7.87 8.28
N LEU A 510 -2.90 -9.06 8.78
CA LEU A 510 -3.67 -9.72 9.84
C LEU A 510 -3.69 -8.90 11.14
N GLN A 511 -2.55 -8.32 11.52
CA GLN A 511 -2.46 -7.43 12.68
C GLN A 511 -3.31 -6.17 12.48
N ALA A 512 -3.27 -5.57 11.29
CA ALA A 512 -4.03 -4.36 10.98
C ALA A 512 -5.54 -4.61 11.00
N VAL A 513 -6.00 -5.70 10.41
CA VAL A 513 -7.41 -6.10 10.43
C VAL A 513 -7.84 -6.51 11.84
N GLY A 514 -6.98 -7.26 12.55
CA GLY A 514 -7.20 -7.62 13.95
C GLY A 514 -7.38 -6.41 14.84
N HIS A 515 -6.56 -5.38 14.64
CA HIS A 515 -6.66 -4.11 15.35
C HIS A 515 -7.92 -3.30 15.00
N LEU A 516 -8.39 -3.29 13.75
CA LEU A 516 -9.62 -2.57 13.42
C LEU A 516 -10.86 -3.15 14.10
N PHE A 517 -10.96 -4.47 14.12
CA PHE A 517 -12.17 -5.17 14.54
C PHE A 517 -12.03 -5.93 15.86
N ASN A 518 -10.93 -5.70 16.60
CA ASN A 518 -10.65 -6.35 17.88
C ASN A 518 -10.75 -7.89 17.77
N LEU A 519 -10.15 -8.46 16.71
CA LEU A 519 -10.27 -9.89 16.42
C LEU A 519 -9.47 -10.76 17.40
N ARG A 520 -9.98 -11.98 17.60
CA ARG A 520 -9.31 -13.07 18.29
C ARG A 520 -9.00 -14.17 17.30
N PHE A 521 -7.75 -14.62 17.30
CA PHE A 521 -7.25 -15.67 16.41
C PHE A 521 -6.92 -16.91 17.25
N PHE A 522 -7.69 -17.93 17.12
CA PHE A 522 -7.42 -19.19 17.79
C PHE A 522 -7.19 -20.31 16.78
N THR A 523 -6.07 -21.02 16.91
CA THR A 523 -5.69 -22.12 16.01
C THR A 523 -5.87 -23.47 16.71
N GLU A 524 -6.67 -24.32 16.09
CA GLU A 524 -6.80 -25.73 16.44
C GLU A 524 -5.86 -26.54 15.52
N GLU A 525 -4.65 -26.79 16.00
CA GLU A 525 -3.60 -27.43 15.19
C GLU A 525 -3.96 -28.85 14.69
N PRO A 526 -4.56 -29.77 15.50
CA PRO A 526 -4.88 -31.11 15.00
C PRO A 526 -5.81 -31.12 13.79
N SER A 527 -6.79 -30.23 13.77
CA SER A 527 -7.75 -30.11 12.66
C SER A 527 -7.33 -29.11 11.60
N ARG A 528 -6.27 -28.33 11.83
CA ARG A 528 -5.84 -27.20 10.99
C ARG A 528 -6.97 -26.21 10.73
N ARG A 529 -7.69 -25.84 11.79
CA ARG A 529 -8.70 -24.79 11.76
C ARG A 529 -8.23 -23.54 12.47
N VAL A 530 -8.64 -22.40 11.98
CA VAL A 530 -8.41 -21.10 12.62
C VAL A 530 -9.76 -20.44 12.85
N TRP A 531 -10.06 -20.19 14.11
CA TRP A 531 -11.26 -19.47 14.53
C TRP A 531 -10.94 -17.99 14.62
N ILE A 532 -11.71 -17.15 13.93
CA ILE A 532 -11.46 -15.70 13.87
C ILE A 532 -12.77 -14.97 14.07
N GLU A 533 -12.91 -14.28 15.21
CA GLU A 533 -14.10 -13.46 15.50
C GLU A 533 -13.72 -12.21 16.28
N PRO A 534 -14.51 -11.12 16.23
CA PRO A 534 -14.41 -10.03 17.19
C PRO A 534 -14.52 -10.55 18.62
N ALA A 535 -13.86 -9.89 19.57
CA ALA A 535 -13.78 -10.34 20.95
C ALA A 535 -15.16 -10.57 21.60
N ASP A 536 -16.10 -9.67 21.31
CA ASP A 536 -17.49 -9.75 21.80
C ASP A 536 -18.26 -10.95 21.24
N ASP A 537 -17.99 -11.33 20.00
CA ASP A 537 -18.58 -12.51 19.36
C ASP A 537 -17.81 -13.81 19.71
N PHE A 538 -16.50 -13.72 19.95
CA PHE A 538 -15.66 -14.85 20.29
C PHE A 538 -16.01 -15.43 21.66
N TYR A 539 -16.05 -14.56 22.69
CA TYR A 539 -16.38 -14.98 24.04
C TYR A 539 -17.89 -15.12 24.23
N GLY A 540 -18.37 -16.34 24.26
CA GLY A 540 -19.77 -16.72 24.30
C GLY A 540 -20.24 -17.54 23.11
N ALA A 541 -19.36 -17.74 22.09
CA ALA A 541 -19.61 -18.66 20.98
C ALA A 541 -19.53 -20.14 21.39
N GLY A 542 -18.80 -20.47 22.45
CA GLY A 542 -18.75 -21.80 23.04
C GLY A 542 -19.95 -22.12 23.94
N PRO A 543 -20.18 -23.39 24.26
CA PRO A 543 -21.24 -23.77 25.20
C PRO A 543 -21.00 -23.17 26.58
N ASP A 544 -22.05 -22.63 27.21
CA ASP A 544 -21.99 -22.14 28.60
C ASP A 544 -21.57 -23.27 29.55
N ALA A 545 -20.66 -22.98 30.48
CA ALA A 545 -20.11 -23.92 31.42
C ALA A 545 -20.56 -23.62 32.84
N ASP A 546 -21.32 -24.52 33.48
CA ASP A 546 -21.57 -24.48 34.91
C ASP A 546 -20.47 -25.27 35.69
N TRP A 547 -19.44 -24.55 36.08
CA TRP A 547 -18.28 -25.09 36.80
C TRP A 547 -18.24 -24.70 38.26
N ARG A 548 -19.35 -24.32 38.86
CA ARG A 548 -19.44 -23.96 40.29
C ARG A 548 -18.96 -25.11 41.21
N SER A 549 -19.23 -26.35 40.90
CA SER A 549 -18.79 -27.53 41.65
C SER A 549 -17.35 -27.98 41.35
N ARG A 550 -16.65 -27.30 40.43
CA ARG A 550 -15.30 -27.69 40.02
C ARG A 550 -14.21 -26.98 40.78
N THR A 551 -14.49 -25.89 41.48
CA THR A 551 -13.48 -25.17 42.25
C THR A 551 -12.91 -26.03 43.35
N ASP A 552 -11.60 -26.11 43.45
CA ASP A 552 -10.89 -26.78 44.51
C ASP A 552 -10.49 -25.79 45.61
N PHE A 553 -11.32 -25.71 46.64
CA PHE A 553 -11.10 -24.83 47.79
C PHE A 553 -9.96 -25.25 48.71
N SER A 554 -9.23 -26.32 48.43
CA SER A 554 -7.98 -26.64 49.13
C SER A 554 -6.84 -25.69 48.78
N GLU A 555 -6.94 -25.03 47.64
CA GLU A 555 -6.05 -23.96 47.17
C GLU A 555 -6.75 -22.60 47.30
N PRO A 556 -6.01 -21.52 47.51
CA PRO A 556 -6.62 -20.17 47.66
C PRO A 556 -7.23 -19.69 46.32
N VAL A 557 -8.34 -18.95 46.45
CA VAL A 557 -8.89 -18.14 45.36
C VAL A 557 -8.38 -16.73 45.53
N GLU A 558 -7.73 -16.19 44.47
CA GLU A 558 -7.14 -14.86 44.48
C GLU A 558 -7.89 -13.92 43.52
N PHE A 559 -8.04 -12.67 43.93
CA PHE A 559 -8.63 -11.63 43.12
C PHE A 559 -7.62 -10.50 42.91
N GLU A 560 -7.46 -10.07 41.68
CA GLU A 560 -6.57 -9.01 41.28
C GLU A 560 -7.31 -8.01 40.42
N GLU A 561 -7.20 -6.72 40.71
CA GLU A 561 -7.73 -5.66 39.84
C GLU A 561 -6.98 -5.64 38.53
N LEU A 562 -7.71 -5.46 37.40
CA LEU A 562 -7.11 -5.38 36.08
C LEU A 562 -6.53 -4.00 35.77
N SER A 563 -7.19 -2.95 36.26
CA SER A 563 -6.87 -1.55 35.93
C SER A 563 -5.40 -1.14 36.21
N PRO A 564 -4.66 -1.69 37.22
CA PRO A 564 -3.23 -1.37 37.36
C PRO A 564 -2.34 -1.79 36.19
N GLY A 565 -2.83 -2.67 35.35
CA GLY A 565 -2.16 -3.10 34.10
C GLY A 565 -2.18 -2.04 32.99
N PHE A 566 -3.12 -1.10 33.02
CA PHE A 566 -3.44 -0.20 31.92
C PHE A 566 -3.16 1.26 32.26
N HIS A 567 -3.03 2.13 31.22
CA HIS A 567 -2.89 3.57 31.39
C HIS A 567 -4.25 4.22 31.67
N GLU A 568 -4.23 5.39 32.33
CA GLU A 568 -5.43 6.15 32.67
C GLU A 568 -6.25 6.56 31.44
N ARG A 569 -5.56 6.76 30.29
CA ARG A 569 -6.18 7.03 28.99
C ARG A 569 -5.64 6.06 27.96
N ARG A 570 -6.51 5.46 27.18
CA ARG A 570 -6.16 4.59 26.05
C ARG A 570 -6.82 5.10 24.80
N THR A 571 -6.03 5.29 23.75
CA THR A 571 -6.48 5.87 22.48
C THR A 571 -6.22 4.91 21.34
N TRP A 572 -7.29 4.47 20.68
CA TRP A 572 -7.23 3.70 19.45
C TRP A 572 -7.20 4.64 18.26
N CYS A 573 -6.23 4.48 17.39
CA CYS A 573 -6.05 5.35 16.25
C CYS A 573 -5.50 4.60 15.04
N TYR A 574 -5.63 5.23 13.90
CA TYR A 574 -5.08 4.76 12.62
C TYR A 574 -3.56 4.95 12.56
N ALA A 575 -2.91 4.44 11.51
CA ALA A 575 -1.55 4.82 11.16
C ALA A 575 -1.48 6.34 10.91
N ALA A 576 -0.28 6.90 10.89
CA ALA A 576 -0.11 8.32 10.64
C ALA A 576 -0.84 8.74 9.35
N ALA A 577 -1.65 9.78 9.45
CA ALA A 577 -2.37 10.32 8.32
C ALA A 577 -1.42 11.03 7.34
N GLU A 578 -1.80 11.09 6.08
CA GLU A 578 -1.10 11.81 5.03
C GLU A 578 -2.06 12.80 4.33
N GLY A 579 -1.50 13.75 3.60
CA GLY A 579 -2.24 14.64 2.72
C GLY A 579 -3.29 15.50 3.44
N ALA A 580 -4.52 15.45 2.96
CA ALA A 580 -5.61 16.28 3.46
C ALA A 580 -5.98 15.98 4.92
N VAL A 581 -5.91 14.71 5.32
CA VAL A 581 -6.22 14.29 6.70
C VAL A 581 -5.15 14.81 7.64
N ALA A 582 -3.86 14.66 7.32
CA ALA A 582 -2.76 15.16 8.14
C ALA A 582 -2.86 16.69 8.37
N ARG A 583 -3.23 17.44 7.33
CA ARG A 583 -3.45 18.89 7.47
C ARG A 583 -4.63 19.22 8.36
N ALA A 584 -5.72 18.46 8.26
CA ALA A 584 -6.89 18.66 9.12
C ALA A 584 -6.57 18.36 10.59
N ASP A 585 -5.78 17.32 10.85
CA ASP A 585 -5.31 16.96 12.19
C ASP A 585 -4.41 18.06 12.78
N GLU A 586 -3.50 18.63 11.97
CA GLU A 586 -2.66 19.76 12.39
C GLU A 586 -3.48 21.03 12.70
N GLU A 587 -4.50 21.31 11.90
CA GLU A 587 -5.37 22.48 12.06
C GLU A 587 -6.32 22.35 13.28
N SER A 588 -6.87 21.16 13.52
CA SER A 588 -7.79 20.88 14.61
C SER A 588 -7.08 20.57 15.94
N GLY A 589 -5.87 20.02 15.86
CA GLY A 589 -5.15 19.46 17.01
C GLY A 589 -5.72 18.12 17.50
N GLU A 590 -6.64 17.52 16.74
CA GLU A 590 -7.27 16.22 17.01
C GLU A 590 -6.95 15.25 15.89
N GLU A 591 -6.63 13.99 16.22
CA GLU A 591 -6.34 12.93 15.26
C GLU A 591 -7.64 12.35 14.69
N PHE A 592 -7.86 12.52 13.40
CA PHE A 592 -9.09 12.06 12.72
C PHE A 592 -9.28 10.55 12.83
N GLY A 593 -10.48 10.15 13.19
CA GLY A 593 -10.84 8.74 13.30
C GLY A 593 -10.37 8.06 14.60
N ALA A 594 -9.72 8.77 15.52
CA ALA A 594 -9.34 8.24 16.80
C ALA A 594 -10.49 8.21 17.81
N TRP A 595 -10.36 7.33 18.80
CA TRP A 595 -11.23 7.24 19.96
C TRP A 595 -10.43 6.96 21.21
N SER A 596 -10.78 7.65 22.31
CA SER A 596 -10.14 7.49 23.60
C SER A 596 -11.12 6.98 24.64
N TYR A 597 -10.66 6.03 25.44
CA TYR A 597 -11.33 5.59 26.66
C TYR A 597 -10.54 6.09 27.87
N GLU A 598 -11.22 6.80 28.76
CA GLU A 598 -10.65 7.25 30.02
C GLU A 598 -11.06 6.29 31.14
N MET A 599 -10.08 5.68 31.80
CA MET A 599 -10.29 4.78 32.91
C MET A 599 -10.90 5.54 34.10
N THR A 600 -11.92 4.99 34.72
CA THR A 600 -12.53 5.54 35.94
C THR A 600 -11.75 5.13 37.17
N SER A 601 -11.07 4.00 37.14
CA SER A 601 -10.18 3.52 38.19
C SER A 601 -9.02 4.49 38.43
N ARG A 602 -8.70 4.74 39.73
CA ARG A 602 -7.54 5.54 40.15
C ARG A 602 -6.25 4.73 40.28
N ALA A 603 -6.34 3.41 40.10
CA ALA A 603 -5.21 2.48 40.23
C ALA A 603 -4.49 2.20 38.91
N THR A 604 -4.60 3.08 37.95
CA THR A 604 -4.00 2.95 36.61
C THR A 604 -2.58 3.50 36.55
N LYS A 605 -1.87 3.18 35.46
CA LYS A 605 -0.60 3.82 35.11
C LYS A 605 -0.89 5.23 34.61
N MET A 606 -0.06 6.20 35.03
CA MET A 606 -0.18 7.59 34.56
C MET A 606 0.07 7.70 33.07
N GLY A 607 -0.66 8.61 32.42
CA GLY A 607 -0.47 9.00 31.03
C GLY A 607 -1.36 8.25 30.06
N GLU A 608 -1.04 8.44 28.78
CA GLU A 608 -1.81 7.90 27.65
C GLU A 608 -1.07 6.72 26.99
N GLU A 609 -1.80 5.66 26.67
CA GLU A 609 -1.37 4.59 25.80
C GLU A 609 -2.05 4.74 24.43
N ARG A 610 -1.26 4.89 23.38
CA ARG A 610 -1.79 4.97 22.01
C ARG A 610 -1.65 3.63 21.30
N LEU A 611 -2.79 3.06 20.94
CA LEU A 611 -2.93 1.81 20.23
C LEU A 611 -3.13 2.12 18.74
N ARG A 612 -2.02 2.17 18.01
CA ARG A 612 -1.99 2.59 16.61
C ARG A 612 -2.12 1.42 15.67
N ASN A 613 -2.98 1.57 14.65
CA ASN A 613 -3.04 0.57 13.58
C ASN A 613 -1.68 0.47 12.88
N PRO A 614 -1.14 -0.74 12.67
CA PRO A 614 0.20 -0.89 12.09
C PRO A 614 0.26 -0.58 10.59
N LEU A 615 -0.88 -0.50 9.89
CA LEU A 615 -0.89 -0.40 8.44
C LEU A 615 -1.82 0.70 7.91
N PHE A 616 -3.08 0.73 8.33
CA PHE A 616 -4.10 1.55 7.70
C PHE A 616 -4.10 2.99 8.19
N ALA A 617 -4.05 3.93 7.26
CA ALA A 617 -4.27 5.36 7.46
C ALA A 617 -5.74 5.72 7.16
N PRO A 618 -6.31 6.74 7.83
CA PRO A 618 -7.65 7.21 7.55
C PRO A 618 -7.70 8.01 6.25
N VAL A 619 -8.89 8.16 5.66
CA VAL A 619 -9.10 8.89 4.40
C VAL A 619 -10.39 9.69 4.46
N PHE A 620 -10.38 10.89 3.86
CA PHE A 620 -11.58 11.70 3.69
C PHE A 620 -12.32 11.36 2.41
N SER A 621 -13.63 11.67 2.41
CA SER A 621 -14.43 11.77 1.20
C SER A 621 -14.71 13.22 0.87
N VAL A 622 -14.67 13.58 -0.41
CA VAL A 622 -14.93 14.94 -0.92
C VAL A 622 -16.05 14.91 -1.96
N LYS A 623 -16.94 15.89 -1.91
CA LYS A 623 -17.97 16.14 -2.93
C LYS A 623 -17.63 17.41 -3.74
N GLY A 624 -18.28 17.59 -4.88
CA GLY A 624 -18.12 18.79 -5.69
C GLY A 624 -16.85 18.86 -6.53
N TYR A 625 -16.15 17.75 -6.66
CA TYR A 625 -14.91 17.72 -7.43
C TYR A 625 -15.13 17.79 -8.94
N TYR A 626 -16.14 17.13 -9.45
CA TYR A 626 -16.55 17.19 -10.86
C TYR A 626 -17.83 18.03 -10.99
N ALA A 627 -17.81 19.03 -11.87
CA ALA A 627 -18.92 19.94 -12.04
C ALA A 627 -20.21 19.25 -12.55
N ASN A 628 -20.01 18.22 -13.39
CA ASN A 628 -21.11 17.41 -13.94
C ASN A 628 -21.58 16.28 -13.02
N ALA A 629 -20.88 16.04 -11.93
CA ALA A 629 -21.18 15.04 -10.91
C ALA A 629 -20.85 15.58 -9.50
N ALA A 630 -21.38 16.75 -9.18
CA ALA A 630 -21.04 17.47 -7.95
C ALA A 630 -21.48 16.73 -6.67
N SER A 631 -22.51 15.89 -6.77
CA SER A 631 -22.99 15.07 -5.66
C SER A 631 -22.18 13.79 -5.42
N ALA A 632 -21.31 13.41 -6.36
CA ALA A 632 -20.47 12.23 -6.20
C ALA A 632 -19.50 12.40 -5.02
N SER A 633 -19.47 11.40 -4.15
CA SER A 633 -18.54 11.32 -3.03
C SER A 633 -17.30 10.53 -3.45
N LEU A 634 -16.12 11.13 -3.36
CA LEU A 634 -14.85 10.58 -3.84
C LEU A 634 -13.83 10.54 -2.71
N LEU A 635 -12.96 9.55 -2.72
CA LEU A 635 -11.86 9.45 -1.76
C LEU A 635 -10.78 10.50 -2.09
N GLN A 636 -10.44 11.32 -1.09
CA GLN A 636 -9.36 12.30 -1.20
C GLN A 636 -8.07 11.72 -0.61
N VAL A 637 -7.09 11.47 -1.47
CA VAL A 637 -5.84 10.77 -1.13
C VAL A 637 -4.62 11.60 -1.55
N GLY A 638 -3.48 11.32 -0.94
CA GLY A 638 -2.19 11.89 -1.33
C GLY A 638 -1.81 13.16 -0.59
N ASP A 639 -0.57 13.57 -0.77
CA ASP A 639 0.00 14.80 -0.26
C ASP A 639 0.24 15.79 -1.41
N ARG A 640 -0.09 17.06 -1.16
CA ARG A 640 0.03 18.15 -2.14
C ARG A 640 1.47 18.37 -2.61
N ASP A 641 2.42 18.14 -1.72
CA ASP A 641 3.84 18.43 -1.92
C ASP A 641 4.68 17.17 -2.19
N ALA A 642 4.09 15.97 -2.08
CA ALA A 642 4.78 14.76 -2.42
C ALA A 642 4.80 14.58 -3.95
N GLU A 643 5.97 14.66 -4.53
CA GLU A 643 6.23 14.01 -5.81
C GLU A 643 6.06 12.50 -5.57
N VAL A 644 4.86 11.98 -5.81
CA VAL A 644 4.60 10.53 -5.79
C VAL A 644 4.89 10.00 -7.20
N PRO A 645 6.11 9.52 -7.46
CA PRO A 645 6.53 9.19 -8.83
C PRO A 645 5.70 8.07 -9.43
N ASP A 646 5.18 7.18 -8.59
CA ASP A 646 4.44 5.99 -8.99
C ASP A 646 2.92 6.12 -8.86
N GLY A 647 2.43 7.20 -8.29
CA GLY A 647 1.01 7.46 -8.10
C GLY A 647 0.34 6.54 -7.07
N ASN A 648 1.10 5.88 -6.22
CA ASN A 648 0.56 5.11 -5.11
C ASN A 648 0.05 6.02 -3.98
N ILE A 649 -0.79 5.46 -3.13
CA ILE A 649 -1.40 6.15 -2.00
C ILE A 649 -1.09 5.38 -0.71
N ALA A 650 -1.23 6.03 0.45
CA ALA A 650 -1.10 5.37 1.74
C ALA A 650 -2.04 4.16 1.86
N PRO A 651 -1.65 3.09 2.58
CA PRO A 651 -2.55 2.00 2.87
C PRO A 651 -3.79 2.53 3.61
N THR A 652 -4.95 2.37 3.02
CA THR A 652 -6.23 2.76 3.62
C THR A 652 -7.28 1.68 3.41
N VAL A 653 -8.28 1.63 4.27
CA VAL A 653 -9.41 0.72 4.16
C VAL A 653 -10.69 1.51 3.91
N VAL A 654 -11.53 1.01 3.00
CA VAL A 654 -12.81 1.60 2.64
C VAL A 654 -13.88 0.54 2.50
N ARG A 655 -15.14 0.94 2.63
CA ARG A 655 -16.28 0.09 2.30
C ARG A 655 -16.77 0.41 0.90
N TYR A 656 -16.94 -0.60 0.07
CA TYR A 656 -17.61 -0.48 -1.22
C TYR A 656 -19.12 -0.63 -1.03
N CYS A 657 -19.86 0.40 -1.40
CA CYS A 657 -21.31 0.50 -1.23
C CYS A 657 -22.08 0.21 -2.53
N GLY A 658 -21.40 -0.25 -3.57
CA GLY A 658 -22.03 -0.51 -4.87
C GLY A 658 -22.07 0.71 -5.79
N LEU A 659 -22.90 0.62 -6.81
CA LEU A 659 -23.20 1.74 -7.70
C LEU A 659 -24.23 2.65 -7.03
N HIS A 660 -23.94 3.94 -6.99
CA HIS A 660 -24.76 4.94 -6.34
C HIS A 660 -25.32 5.92 -7.37
N SER A 661 -26.61 6.19 -7.31
CA SER A 661 -27.29 7.05 -8.27
C SER A 661 -26.93 8.52 -8.07
N LEU A 662 -26.70 9.22 -9.16
CA LEU A 662 -26.55 10.67 -9.17
C LEU A 662 -27.92 11.36 -9.30
N PRO A 663 -28.08 12.56 -8.72
CA PRO A 663 -29.29 13.36 -8.90
C PRO A 663 -29.63 13.63 -10.39
N GLU A 664 -30.88 13.93 -10.65
CA GLU A 664 -31.34 14.26 -12.00
C GLU A 664 -30.56 15.44 -12.58
N GLY A 665 -29.96 15.22 -13.76
CA GLY A 665 -29.11 16.23 -14.43
C GLY A 665 -27.63 16.05 -14.21
N GLU A 666 -27.20 15.30 -13.20
CA GLU A 666 -25.79 14.93 -13.03
C GLU A 666 -25.44 13.66 -13.79
N ARG A 667 -24.19 13.56 -14.23
CA ARG A 667 -23.69 12.38 -14.98
C ARG A 667 -22.26 12.05 -14.61
N TRP A 668 -22.01 10.76 -14.46
CA TRP A 668 -20.65 10.21 -14.33
C TRP A 668 -20.06 9.97 -15.71
N GLY A 669 -19.00 10.69 -16.05
CA GLY A 669 -18.48 10.77 -17.41
C GLY A 669 -17.49 9.68 -17.82
N PHE A 670 -17.40 8.55 -17.12
CA PHE A 670 -16.40 7.52 -17.41
C PHE A 670 -16.99 6.11 -17.45
N PRO A 671 -16.72 5.34 -18.50
CA PRO A 671 -16.15 5.71 -19.80
C PRO A 671 -17.14 6.43 -20.69
N TYR A 672 -18.41 6.41 -20.31
CA TYR A 672 -19.56 7.04 -20.97
C TYR A 672 -20.39 7.77 -19.93
N GLU A 673 -21.21 8.68 -20.36
CA GLU A 673 -22.14 9.34 -19.44
C GLU A 673 -23.12 8.36 -18.83
N GLN A 674 -23.12 8.25 -17.49
CA GLN A 674 -23.93 7.35 -16.70
C GLN A 674 -24.60 8.12 -15.57
N ALA A 675 -25.76 7.60 -15.11
CA ALA A 675 -26.49 8.14 -13.98
C ALA A 675 -25.96 7.61 -12.62
N GLU A 676 -25.02 6.69 -12.62
CA GLU A 676 -24.49 6.03 -11.43
C GLU A 676 -22.96 6.11 -11.41
N TYR A 677 -22.39 6.04 -10.21
CA TYR A 677 -20.93 6.00 -10.00
C TYR A 677 -20.59 4.98 -8.89
N PRO A 678 -19.35 4.42 -8.86
CA PRO A 678 -18.94 3.49 -7.80
C PRO A 678 -18.69 4.26 -6.52
N LEU A 679 -19.47 3.98 -5.47
CA LEU A 679 -19.25 4.58 -4.15
C LEU A 679 -18.36 3.69 -3.30
N ALA A 680 -17.16 4.18 -2.99
CA ALA A 680 -16.30 3.64 -1.95
C ALA A 680 -16.04 4.72 -0.92
N ALA A 681 -16.28 4.43 0.36
CA ALA A 681 -16.19 5.43 1.40
C ALA A 681 -15.56 4.87 2.69
N PHE A 682 -14.91 5.75 3.42
CA PHE A 682 -14.42 5.48 4.78
C PHE A 682 -15.53 5.73 5.80
N ASN A 683 -16.30 6.77 5.58
CA ASN A 683 -17.49 7.09 6.34
C ASN A 683 -18.57 7.57 5.35
N HIS A 684 -19.80 7.17 5.59
CA HIS A 684 -20.94 7.51 4.76
C HIS A 684 -22.13 7.84 5.64
N ALA A 685 -22.60 9.08 5.56
CA ALA A 685 -23.88 9.48 6.11
C ALA A 685 -24.96 8.99 5.13
N GLY A 686 -25.70 7.97 5.51
CA GLY A 686 -26.69 7.36 4.62
C GLY A 686 -27.63 8.37 3.99
N ASP A 687 -27.95 8.17 2.73
CA ASP A 687 -29.16 8.69 2.10
C ASP A 687 -30.34 7.84 2.60
N ASP A 688 -31.58 8.26 2.33
CA ASP A 688 -32.82 7.66 2.85
C ASP A 688 -32.96 6.12 2.67
N GLU A 689 -32.06 5.49 1.90
CA GLU A 689 -32.12 4.05 1.59
C GLU A 689 -30.91 3.25 2.14
N THR A 690 -29.89 3.91 2.74
CA THR A 690 -28.67 3.21 3.22
C THR A 690 -28.40 3.50 4.69
N GLU A 691 -28.08 2.45 5.44
CA GLU A 691 -27.65 2.63 6.84
C GLU A 691 -26.34 3.43 6.90
N PRO A 692 -26.28 4.48 7.75
CA PRO A 692 -25.06 5.23 7.94
C PRO A 692 -23.98 4.34 8.56
N PHE A 693 -22.75 4.45 8.10
CA PHE A 693 -21.61 3.75 8.67
C PHE A 693 -20.38 4.65 8.78
N THR A 694 -19.48 4.31 9.69
CA THR A 694 -18.15 4.91 9.75
C THR A 694 -17.12 3.84 10.11
N LEU A 695 -15.94 3.94 9.49
CA LEU A 695 -14.76 3.16 9.86
C LEU A 695 -13.87 3.89 10.87
N THR A 696 -14.27 5.09 11.36
CA THR A 696 -13.58 5.75 12.47
C THR A 696 -13.73 4.94 13.76
N PHE A 697 -12.76 5.02 14.68
CA PHE A 697 -12.92 4.42 16.01
C PHE A 697 -14.02 5.12 16.80
N GLY A 698 -14.08 6.46 16.75
CA GLY A 698 -15.19 7.23 17.34
C GLY A 698 -16.43 7.22 16.47
N ASP A 699 -17.58 7.54 17.05
CA ASP A 699 -18.82 7.73 16.29
C ASP A 699 -18.73 9.00 15.45
N LEU A 700 -19.32 8.97 14.28
CA LEU A 700 -19.33 10.09 13.35
C LEU A 700 -20.66 10.17 12.59
N GLU A 701 -21.19 11.40 12.50
CA GLU A 701 -22.40 11.67 11.69
C GLU A 701 -23.61 10.79 11.99
N GLY A 702 -23.77 10.36 13.26
CA GLY A 702 -24.84 9.49 13.70
C GLY A 702 -24.62 7.99 13.40
N ALA A 703 -23.48 7.63 12.81
CA ALA A 703 -23.04 6.26 12.63
C ALA A 703 -22.20 5.79 13.83
N GLU A 704 -22.41 4.54 14.23
CA GLU A 704 -21.60 3.92 15.27
C GLU A 704 -20.21 3.56 14.73
N GLY A 705 -19.17 3.97 15.48
CA GLY A 705 -17.77 3.69 15.15
C GLY A 705 -17.28 2.34 15.63
N LEU A 706 -16.03 2.03 15.27
CA LEU A 706 -15.34 0.79 15.67
C LEU A 706 -15.14 0.67 17.18
N ARG A 707 -15.36 1.75 17.93
CA ARG A 707 -15.34 1.75 19.40
C ARG A 707 -16.25 0.69 20.01
N SER A 708 -17.36 0.38 19.35
CA SER A 708 -18.30 -0.65 19.79
C SER A 708 -17.62 -2.01 19.99
N ARG A 709 -16.59 -2.32 19.21
CA ARG A 709 -15.78 -3.54 19.33
C ARG A 709 -14.82 -3.54 20.52
N TYR A 710 -14.61 -2.38 21.14
CA TYR A 710 -13.63 -2.19 22.22
C TYR A 710 -14.26 -1.78 23.55
N LEU A 711 -15.47 -1.20 23.52
CA LEU A 711 -16.08 -0.57 24.69
C LEU A 711 -16.27 -1.58 25.85
N ALA A 712 -16.91 -2.73 25.56
CA ALA A 712 -17.15 -3.72 26.60
C ALA A 712 -15.87 -4.28 27.21
N GLN A 713 -14.84 -4.49 26.40
CA GLN A 713 -13.53 -4.92 26.90
C GLN A 713 -12.87 -3.84 27.75
N SER A 714 -12.94 -2.57 27.34
CA SER A 714 -12.36 -1.45 28.10
C SER A 714 -13.04 -1.28 29.45
N GLU A 715 -14.36 -1.45 29.51
CA GLU A 715 -15.12 -1.42 30.77
C GLU A 715 -14.75 -2.58 31.70
N ILE A 716 -14.49 -3.77 31.16
CA ILE A 716 -14.03 -4.94 31.93
C ILE A 716 -12.62 -4.66 32.49
N GLU A 717 -11.71 -4.13 31.68
CA GLU A 717 -10.34 -3.82 32.07
C GLU A 717 -10.29 -2.71 33.15
N ASP A 718 -11.23 -1.77 33.10
CA ASP A 718 -11.36 -0.68 34.08
C ASP A 718 -11.99 -1.12 35.41
N LEU A 719 -13.08 -1.92 35.34
CA LEU A 719 -13.99 -2.11 36.47
C LEU A 719 -14.03 -3.53 37.03
N ARG A 720 -13.29 -4.46 36.46
CA ARG A 720 -13.37 -5.88 36.83
C ARG A 720 -12.05 -6.43 37.31
N GLN A 721 -12.12 -7.69 37.75
CA GLN A 721 -11.03 -8.37 38.42
C GLN A 721 -10.63 -9.63 37.66
N ARG A 722 -9.35 -9.96 37.74
CA ARG A 722 -8.81 -11.26 37.45
C ARG A 722 -9.09 -12.17 38.66
N ILE A 723 -9.47 -13.40 38.39
CA ILE A 723 -9.71 -14.43 39.37
C ILE A 723 -8.74 -15.58 39.09
N THR A 724 -7.89 -15.86 40.06
CA THR A 724 -6.99 -17.02 39.99
C THR A 724 -7.51 -18.09 40.92
N LEU A 725 -7.77 -19.28 40.41
CA LEU A 725 -8.28 -20.40 41.17
C LEU A 725 -7.86 -21.75 40.57
N THR A 726 -8.00 -22.79 41.36
CA THR A 726 -7.74 -24.16 40.93
C THR A 726 -9.05 -24.89 40.67
N LEU A 727 -9.14 -25.54 39.52
CA LEU A 727 -10.30 -26.30 39.08
C LEU A 727 -9.98 -27.81 39.04
N ARG A 728 -10.96 -28.64 39.31
CA ARG A 728 -10.93 -30.07 39.06
C ARG A 728 -11.45 -30.36 37.67
N LEU A 729 -10.51 -30.65 36.76
CA LEU A 729 -10.80 -30.95 35.36
C LEU A 729 -10.24 -32.33 34.99
N GLU A 730 -11.10 -33.21 34.52
CA GLU A 730 -10.65 -34.48 33.96
C GLU A 730 -9.85 -34.27 32.67
N PRO A 731 -8.94 -35.15 32.29
CA PRO A 731 -8.08 -34.98 31.11
C PRO A 731 -8.82 -34.67 29.81
N HIS A 732 -9.98 -35.27 29.60
CA HIS A 732 -10.81 -35.02 28.41
C HIS A 732 -11.49 -33.65 28.45
N GLU A 733 -11.84 -33.14 29.65
CA GLU A 733 -12.42 -31.79 29.82
C GLU A 733 -11.35 -30.73 29.56
N TYR A 734 -10.13 -30.96 30.05
CA TYR A 734 -8.99 -30.10 29.78
C TYR A 734 -8.66 -30.06 28.28
N ALA A 735 -8.60 -31.22 27.61
CA ALA A 735 -8.35 -31.30 26.19
C ALA A 735 -9.45 -30.57 25.34
N ALA A 736 -10.71 -30.68 25.79
CA ALA A 736 -11.84 -30.03 25.13
C ALA A 736 -11.75 -28.50 25.14
N LEU A 737 -11.08 -27.89 26.15
CA LEU A 737 -10.88 -26.45 26.19
C LEU A 737 -10.23 -25.93 24.91
N PHE A 738 -9.33 -26.71 24.32
CA PHE A 738 -8.55 -26.34 23.12
C PHE A 738 -9.06 -27.01 21.83
N THR A 739 -10.27 -27.59 21.88
CA THR A 739 -10.87 -28.28 20.73
C THR A 739 -12.32 -27.79 20.52
N PRO A 740 -12.52 -26.57 19.99
CA PRO A 740 -13.83 -26.01 19.73
C PRO A 740 -14.71 -26.91 18.86
N GLY A 741 -16.02 -26.84 19.08
CA GLY A 741 -17.01 -27.59 18.29
C GLY A 741 -17.26 -29.03 18.76
N THR A 742 -16.66 -29.48 19.84
CA THR A 742 -16.94 -30.79 20.45
C THR A 742 -18.26 -30.86 21.22
N GLY A 743 -18.92 -29.71 21.42
CA GLY A 743 -20.10 -29.60 22.28
C GLY A 743 -19.77 -29.51 23.76
N MET A 744 -18.51 -29.59 24.14
CA MET A 744 -18.01 -29.34 25.48
C MET A 744 -17.57 -27.85 25.61
N PRO A 745 -17.50 -27.35 26.89
CA PRO A 745 -16.97 -26.01 27.11
C PRO A 745 -15.54 -25.87 26.57
N ASP A 746 -15.28 -24.77 25.85
CA ASP A 746 -13.97 -24.44 25.27
C ASP A 746 -13.56 -23.02 25.68
N ILE A 747 -12.41 -22.56 25.23
CA ILE A 747 -11.87 -21.23 25.52
C ILE A 747 -12.80 -20.05 25.13
N ARG A 748 -13.81 -20.28 24.29
CA ARG A 748 -14.81 -19.31 23.88
C ARG A 748 -16.05 -19.28 24.79
N SER A 749 -16.10 -20.25 25.77
CA SER A 749 -17.22 -20.42 26.68
C SER A 749 -17.22 -19.37 27.77
N ARG A 750 -18.43 -19.08 28.28
CA ARG A 750 -18.62 -18.37 29.54
C ARG A 750 -18.73 -19.39 30.68
N PHE A 751 -17.98 -19.14 31.75
CA PHE A 751 -17.88 -20.05 32.88
C PHE A 751 -18.57 -19.45 34.08
N ARG A 752 -19.51 -20.21 34.66
CA ARG A 752 -20.07 -19.90 35.99
C ARG A 752 -19.21 -20.61 37.04
N LEU A 753 -18.60 -19.83 37.91
CA LEU A 753 -17.64 -20.29 38.92
C LEU A 753 -18.16 -19.96 40.32
N ASP A 754 -17.90 -20.81 41.27
CA ASP A 754 -18.02 -20.50 42.69
C ASP A 754 -16.64 -20.13 43.23
N THR A 755 -16.53 -18.93 43.78
CA THR A 755 -15.27 -18.39 44.33
C THR A 755 -15.16 -18.57 45.84
N GLY A 756 -16.15 -19.20 46.49
CA GLY A 756 -16.28 -19.24 47.95
C GLY A 756 -16.77 -17.92 48.58
N ALA A 757 -16.62 -16.79 47.88
CA ALA A 757 -17.18 -15.51 48.24
C ALA A 757 -18.50 -15.18 47.48
N GLY A 758 -18.82 -15.98 46.46
CA GLY A 758 -20.01 -15.88 45.66
C GLY A 758 -19.81 -16.44 44.23
N GLU A 759 -20.92 -16.50 43.49
CA GLU A 759 -20.93 -16.99 42.12
C GLU A 759 -20.55 -15.86 41.18
N VAL A 760 -19.78 -16.16 40.15
CA VAL A 760 -19.35 -15.20 39.11
C VAL A 760 -19.48 -15.83 37.73
N VAL A 761 -19.71 -14.98 36.75
CA VAL A 761 -19.55 -15.34 35.32
C VAL A 761 -18.22 -14.77 34.83
N ALA A 762 -17.43 -15.61 34.17
CA ALA A 762 -16.08 -15.24 33.74
C ALA A 762 -15.70 -15.93 32.44
N ILE A 763 -14.70 -15.35 31.74
CA ILE A 763 -14.03 -15.97 30.60
C ILE A 763 -12.65 -16.46 31.01
N LEU A 764 -12.19 -17.53 30.38
CA LEU A 764 -10.87 -18.09 30.63
C LEU A 764 -9.78 -17.16 30.04
N GLU A 765 -8.90 -16.65 30.92
CA GLU A 765 -7.73 -15.85 30.51
C GLU A 765 -6.52 -16.75 30.26
N ALA A 766 -6.23 -17.66 31.20
CA ALA A 766 -5.05 -18.52 31.07
C ALA A 766 -5.21 -19.85 31.81
N VAL A 767 -4.49 -20.86 31.37
CA VAL A 767 -4.21 -22.06 32.13
C VAL A 767 -2.72 -22.13 32.42
N GLU A 768 -2.32 -21.89 33.67
CA GLU A 768 -0.92 -21.78 34.02
C GLU A 768 -0.27 -23.14 34.26
N ARG A 769 -1.04 -24.08 34.78
CA ARG A 769 -0.57 -25.43 35.11
C ARG A 769 -1.73 -26.43 35.08
N TYR A 770 -1.48 -27.60 34.54
CA TYR A 770 -2.39 -28.73 34.59
C TYR A 770 -1.65 -29.97 35.08
N ASP A 771 -2.18 -30.60 36.15
CA ASP A 771 -1.72 -31.90 36.68
C ASP A 771 -2.73 -32.98 36.27
N PRO A 772 -2.42 -33.80 35.25
CA PRO A 772 -3.37 -34.82 34.77
C PRO A 772 -3.58 -35.98 35.77
N GLU A 773 -2.65 -36.21 36.73
CA GLU A 773 -2.78 -37.24 37.74
C GLU A 773 -3.80 -36.82 38.80
N ARG A 774 -3.77 -35.58 39.22
CA ARG A 774 -4.68 -35.01 40.21
C ARG A 774 -5.94 -34.43 39.59
N SER A 775 -6.03 -34.38 38.26
CA SER A 775 -7.10 -33.70 37.52
C SER A 775 -7.25 -32.24 37.97
N SER A 776 -6.12 -31.57 38.21
CA SER A 776 -6.08 -30.22 38.80
C SER A 776 -5.52 -29.20 37.79
N ALA A 777 -6.31 -28.17 37.50
CA ALA A 777 -5.96 -27.07 36.62
C ALA A 777 -5.88 -25.76 37.39
N HIS A 778 -4.72 -25.09 37.38
CA HIS A 778 -4.57 -23.75 37.94
C HIS A 778 -4.83 -22.72 36.81
N CYS A 779 -5.91 -21.95 36.97
CA CYS A 779 -6.46 -21.13 35.89
C CYS A 779 -6.64 -19.68 36.34
N ARG A 780 -6.50 -18.77 35.36
CA ARG A 780 -6.90 -17.38 35.50
C ARG A 780 -8.14 -17.14 34.68
N PHE A 781 -9.06 -16.38 35.25
CA PHE A 781 -10.31 -15.95 34.62
C PHE A 781 -10.46 -14.44 34.73
N ILE A 782 -11.14 -13.82 33.74
CA ILE A 782 -11.59 -12.44 33.79
C ILE A 782 -13.08 -12.44 34.10
N ARG A 783 -13.48 -11.76 35.20
CA ARG A 783 -14.85 -11.60 35.58
C ARG A 783 -15.61 -10.72 34.57
N LEU A 784 -16.78 -11.18 34.14
CA LEU A 784 -17.66 -10.43 33.26
C LEU A 784 -18.63 -9.49 34.02
N MET A 785 -19.31 -8.60 33.33
CA MET A 785 -20.47 -7.86 33.81
C MET A 785 -21.65 -8.84 34.01
N GLU A 786 -22.61 -8.49 34.86
CA GLU A 786 -23.78 -9.36 35.10
C GLU A 786 -24.60 -9.61 33.81
N ASP A 787 -24.59 -8.66 32.90
CA ASP A 787 -25.29 -8.75 31.60
C ASP A 787 -24.44 -9.39 30.49
N GLY A 788 -23.19 -9.79 30.75
CA GLY A 788 -22.25 -10.37 29.81
C GLY A 788 -21.64 -9.33 28.85
N LEU A 789 -20.80 -9.81 27.96
CA LEU A 789 -20.46 -9.08 26.73
C LEU A 789 -21.74 -9.13 25.86
N ARG A 790 -22.35 -7.99 25.60
CA ARG A 790 -23.51 -7.91 24.68
C ARG A 790 -23.03 -7.92 23.24
#